data_79906aa356e1f6035d85122b634bbf8c
#
_entry.id   79906aa356e1f6035d85122b634bbf8c
#
_cell.length_a   1.000
_cell.length_b   1.000
_cell.length_c   1.000
_cell.angle_alpha   90.00
_cell.angle_beta   90.00
_cell.angle_gamma   90.00
#
_symmetry.space_group_name_H-M   'P 1'
#
loop_
_entity.id
_entity.type
_entity.pdbx_description
1 polymer ?
#
loop_
_entity_poly.entity_id
_entity_poly.type
_entity_poly.pdbx_seq_one_letter_code
_entity_poly.pdbx_strand_id
1 'polypeptide(L)'
;MKKKATIAVFLTLLLCLSPFTGGAFKEEVVAQGSIEVQVKGKPLVLTTPAYIHSGTTLVPLREIAEALGAKVEYAEAADGSEKVTIQREGRSAAITIGSATMATDGKNVKLPLAPRIENAITMVPLRALSEALGTFVAWDGAKRLITIDEPKQLPTVGTSKKLMELLQASMKSQNKLTITATAAAETSASLGGADSGSAAPSPDGSPPSDDHSTTNVQVDGVDEADWAKTDGGFVYQISGSRVIISDIADASNPKPVSVLEYDAKEGFQPQELYVDDKHLIVIGQRSISTMTPHVIQPENEVQPIPANPGSESAGAGSSGSLPSAETTAAPAASVSAAPAIAIDPAPPTGKGVSILPYFNHRSLTVAYIYELKGSAKPELVRELSQEGGYVSSRKIGGSLYMVSNKYSYYYPFYDAMASKKGSVQDDAATAQTLATEAEPFYGDSAANDELLQLPLSDVHYFPEPADSSMMIVGSVDLSQPDGELQISAYLGSGNTIYASQKHLYVAIAKYEATNDSYSDYTEFHKFRLDQGRVVYIGQGTVPGSLLNQFSMDEHEGYFRVALTSGNMWASGEQGSKNNVYVLDEKLSVVGKLEGLAPGERIYSVRFMGDRAYMVTFRNVDPLFVVDLSQPMNPAVLGQLKIPGYSDYLHPYDENHIIGFGKETVEVPSKGMGQDETMAFYQGMKIAMFDVSDVTQPKELFKEVIGDRGTGSELLYNHKALLFSKAKGLMAFPVELYEIKNKEALQPGDFPAYGEFVYQGAYVYGIDLQNGFQLRGRISHLTDDDLRKSGQYGYDYSKTVRRILYSGDSLYTLSDSMLKASGIKELEERGSLNYPPLPEPIWNGIGSIDIMPLPATMESR
;
A
#
# COMPACT_ATOMS: atom_id res chain seq x y z
N MET A 1 43.57 -20.31 -57.28
CA MET A 1 43.06 -21.59 -57.83
C MET A 1 41.77 -21.93 -57.10
N LYS A 2 40.66 -21.75 -57.78
CA LYS A 2 39.55 -22.69 -58.10
C LYS A 2 38.98 -23.46 -56.86
N LYS A 3 37.70 -23.46 -56.54
CA LYS A 3 36.47 -23.54 -57.38
C LYS A 3 35.23 -23.07 -56.59
N LYS A 4 34.31 -22.42 -57.32
CA LYS A 4 32.91 -22.15 -57.01
C LYS A 4 32.07 -23.42 -57.06
N ALA A 5 30.98 -23.48 -56.30
CA ALA A 5 29.82 -24.27 -56.66
C ALA A 5 28.52 -23.56 -56.23
N THR A 6 27.77 -23.17 -57.23
CA THR A 6 26.41 -22.61 -57.20
C THR A 6 25.44 -23.78 -57.29
N ILE A 7 24.34 -23.80 -56.53
CA ILE A 7 23.14 -24.63 -56.80
C ILE A 7 21.88 -23.76 -56.75
N ALA A 8 21.10 -23.92 -57.78
CA ALA A 8 19.97 -23.13 -58.23
C ALA A 8 18.64 -23.46 -57.55
N VAL A 9 17.76 -22.44 -57.61
CA VAL A 9 16.35 -22.41 -57.34
C VAL A 9 15.58 -23.30 -58.31
N PHE A 10 14.60 -24.08 -57.86
CA PHE A 10 13.46 -24.52 -58.69
C PHE A 10 12.13 -24.20 -58.01
N LEU A 11 11.42 -23.29 -58.63
CA LEU A 11 10.03 -22.92 -58.42
C LEU A 11 9.16 -23.86 -59.27
N THR A 12 8.21 -24.58 -58.66
CA THR A 12 7.16 -25.24 -59.41
C THR A 12 5.79 -24.90 -58.85
N LEU A 13 5.08 -24.10 -59.58
CA LEU A 13 3.64 -23.76 -59.46
C LEU A 13 2.83 -24.90 -60.07
N LEU A 14 1.88 -25.48 -59.28
CA LEU A 14 0.81 -26.31 -59.89
C LEU A 14 -0.54 -25.94 -59.25
N LEU A 15 -1.37 -25.26 -60.06
CA LEU A 15 -2.81 -25.12 -59.86
C LEU A 15 -3.52 -26.45 -60.14
N CYS A 16 -4.43 -26.89 -59.27
CA CYS A 16 -5.54 -27.73 -59.64
C CYS A 16 -6.82 -27.37 -58.88
N LEU A 17 -7.89 -27.21 -59.61
CA LEU A 17 -9.26 -26.90 -59.18
C LEU A 17 -9.93 -28.07 -58.44
N SER A 18 -10.73 -27.72 -57.44
CA SER A 18 -11.87 -28.30 -56.70
C SER A 18 -12.58 -29.59 -57.17
N PRO A 19 -13.33 -30.28 -56.27
CA PRO A 19 -14.66 -29.79 -55.88
C PRO A 19 -15.00 -29.93 -54.35
N PHE A 20 -15.91 -29.05 -53.95
CA PHE A 20 -16.61 -29.07 -52.66
C PHE A 20 -17.36 -30.37 -52.41
N THR A 21 -17.05 -31.04 -51.29
CA THR A 21 -17.96 -31.95 -50.60
C THR A 21 -17.87 -31.70 -49.13
N GLY A 22 -18.99 -31.49 -48.46
CA GLY A 22 -19.11 -31.21 -47.05
C GLY A 22 -18.41 -32.24 -46.15
N GLY A 23 -17.51 -31.75 -45.34
CA GLY A 23 -16.79 -32.48 -44.37
C GLY A 23 -16.76 -31.71 -43.06
N ALA A 24 -17.19 -32.32 -41.98
CA ALA A 24 -17.17 -31.81 -40.65
C ALA A 24 -15.83 -31.17 -40.32
N PHE A 25 -15.87 -30.00 -39.73
CA PHE A 25 -14.71 -29.35 -39.13
C PHE A 25 -14.15 -30.28 -38.04
N LYS A 26 -13.07 -30.98 -38.35
CA LYS A 26 -12.16 -31.47 -37.34
C LYS A 26 -11.30 -30.30 -36.93
N GLU A 27 -11.50 -29.79 -35.73
CA GLU A 27 -10.51 -28.95 -35.06
C GLU A 27 -9.18 -29.72 -35.02
N GLU A 28 -8.17 -29.19 -35.67
CA GLU A 28 -6.79 -29.65 -35.53
C GLU A 28 -6.35 -29.38 -34.09
N VAL A 29 -6.32 -30.41 -33.28
CA VAL A 29 -5.66 -30.40 -31.98
C VAL A 29 -4.17 -30.26 -32.26
N VAL A 30 -3.67 -29.05 -32.22
CA VAL A 30 -2.23 -28.78 -32.07
C VAL A 30 -1.77 -29.55 -30.85
N ALA A 31 -0.82 -30.45 -30.99
CA ALA A 31 -0.24 -31.21 -29.88
C ALA A 31 0.46 -30.24 -28.91
N GLN A 32 -0.31 -29.66 -28.02
CA GLN A 32 0.20 -28.90 -26.88
C GLN A 32 0.80 -29.90 -25.87
N GLY A 33 2.00 -29.64 -25.38
CA GLY A 33 2.67 -30.48 -24.39
C GLY A 33 1.76 -30.84 -23.19
N SER A 34 1.99 -31.99 -22.57
CA SER A 34 1.17 -32.50 -21.46
C SER A 34 1.17 -31.50 -20.27
N ILE A 35 0.01 -31.38 -19.64
CA ILE A 35 -0.13 -30.63 -18.38
C ILE A 35 0.35 -31.53 -17.25
N GLU A 36 1.33 -31.07 -16.49
CA GLU A 36 1.79 -31.74 -15.27
C GLU A 36 0.92 -31.33 -14.08
N VAL A 37 0.70 -32.27 -13.15
CA VAL A 37 -0.06 -32.00 -11.93
C VAL A 37 0.76 -32.40 -10.71
N GLN A 38 0.84 -31.50 -9.75
CA GLN A 38 1.41 -31.77 -8.42
C GLN A 38 0.34 -31.58 -7.35
N VAL A 39 0.30 -32.47 -6.38
CA VAL A 39 -0.58 -32.41 -5.22
C VAL A 39 0.27 -32.41 -3.96
N LYS A 40 0.16 -31.35 -3.14
CA LYS A 40 0.97 -31.18 -1.91
C LYS A 40 2.48 -31.30 -2.18
N GLY A 41 2.94 -30.67 -3.27
CA GLY A 41 4.34 -30.69 -3.72
C GLY A 41 4.84 -32.02 -4.29
N LYS A 42 3.95 -33.02 -4.51
CA LYS A 42 4.32 -34.31 -5.10
C LYS A 42 3.72 -34.44 -6.50
N PRO A 43 4.50 -34.86 -7.50
CA PRO A 43 3.98 -35.12 -8.83
C PRO A 43 2.86 -36.18 -8.79
N LEU A 44 1.76 -35.90 -9.48
CA LEU A 44 0.65 -36.83 -9.67
C LEU A 44 0.59 -37.24 -11.15
N VAL A 45 0.79 -38.52 -11.40
CA VAL A 45 0.63 -39.10 -12.74
C VAL A 45 -0.83 -39.45 -12.98
N LEU A 46 -1.46 -38.72 -13.91
CA LEU A 46 -2.85 -38.93 -14.27
C LEU A 46 -2.96 -39.99 -15.36
N THR A 47 -3.91 -40.91 -15.26
CA THR A 47 -4.22 -41.94 -16.30
C THR A 47 -4.86 -41.31 -17.52
N THR A 48 -5.67 -40.24 -17.31
CA THR A 48 -6.18 -39.38 -18.38
C THR A 48 -5.60 -38.01 -18.20
N PRO A 49 -4.86 -37.47 -19.19
CA PRO A 49 -4.22 -36.15 -19.06
C PRO A 49 -5.23 -35.04 -18.77
N ALA A 50 -4.84 -34.12 -17.90
CA ALA A 50 -5.52 -32.83 -17.74
C ALA A 50 -5.45 -32.05 -19.07
N TYR A 51 -6.49 -31.31 -19.41
CA TYR A 51 -6.50 -30.46 -20.61
C TYR A 51 -7.36 -29.21 -20.39
N ILE A 52 -7.13 -28.20 -21.24
CA ILE A 52 -7.88 -26.95 -21.21
C ILE A 52 -8.94 -26.97 -22.30
N HIS A 53 -10.19 -26.69 -21.95
CA HIS A 53 -11.30 -26.55 -22.87
C HIS A 53 -12.07 -25.26 -22.56
N SER A 54 -12.24 -24.40 -23.55
CA SER A 54 -12.90 -23.09 -23.39
C SER A 54 -12.40 -22.30 -22.17
N GLY A 55 -11.06 -22.25 -21.99
CA GLY A 55 -10.43 -21.54 -20.88
C GLY A 55 -10.52 -22.24 -19.51
N THR A 56 -11.18 -23.42 -19.44
CA THR A 56 -11.34 -24.18 -18.19
C THR A 56 -10.49 -25.44 -18.21
N THR A 57 -9.73 -25.68 -17.17
CA THR A 57 -8.95 -26.91 -17.01
C THR A 57 -9.85 -28.03 -16.50
N LEU A 58 -9.92 -29.12 -17.26
CA LEU A 58 -10.63 -30.34 -16.89
C LEU A 58 -9.64 -31.43 -16.44
N VAL A 59 -10.00 -32.11 -15.37
CA VAL A 59 -9.18 -33.14 -14.73
C VAL A 59 -10.01 -34.38 -14.40
N PRO A 60 -9.39 -35.60 -14.31
CA PRO A 60 -10.04 -36.78 -13.79
C PRO A 60 -10.42 -36.58 -12.33
N LEU A 61 -11.73 -36.57 -12.03
CA LEU A 61 -12.27 -36.30 -10.72
C LEU A 61 -11.68 -37.20 -9.64
N ARG A 62 -11.76 -38.52 -9.86
CA ARG A 62 -11.39 -39.52 -8.86
C ARG A 62 -9.91 -39.42 -8.50
N GLU A 63 -9.04 -39.34 -9.51
CA GLU A 63 -7.59 -39.29 -9.28
C GLU A 63 -7.16 -38.07 -8.46
N ILE A 64 -7.72 -36.91 -8.77
CA ILE A 64 -7.44 -35.68 -8.01
C ILE A 64 -8.03 -35.77 -6.60
N ALA A 65 -9.30 -36.17 -6.47
CA ALA A 65 -9.96 -36.25 -5.17
C ALA A 65 -9.28 -37.24 -4.22
N GLU A 66 -8.92 -38.43 -4.72
CA GLU A 66 -8.23 -39.46 -3.93
C GLU A 66 -6.79 -39.00 -3.56
N ALA A 67 -6.06 -38.32 -4.47
CA ALA A 67 -4.75 -37.76 -4.18
C ALA A 67 -4.82 -36.69 -3.07
N LEU A 68 -5.96 -36.02 -2.93
CA LEU A 68 -6.25 -35.08 -1.86
C LEU A 68 -6.75 -35.75 -0.57
N GLY A 69 -6.95 -37.06 -0.57
CA GLY A 69 -7.46 -37.81 0.57
C GLY A 69 -8.98 -37.80 0.69
N ALA A 70 -9.71 -37.43 -0.37
CA ALA A 70 -11.15 -37.43 -0.39
C ALA A 70 -11.72 -38.82 -0.76
N LYS A 71 -12.90 -39.16 -0.23
CA LYS A 71 -13.68 -40.33 -0.60
C LYS A 71 -14.61 -39.96 -1.75
N VAL A 72 -14.66 -40.79 -2.81
CA VAL A 72 -15.49 -40.53 -3.98
C VAL A 72 -16.50 -41.68 -4.14
N GLU A 73 -17.79 -41.34 -4.13
CA GLU A 73 -18.90 -42.27 -4.31
C GLU A 73 -19.69 -41.93 -5.57
N TYR A 74 -20.01 -42.92 -6.39
CA TYR A 74 -20.83 -42.77 -7.58
C TYR A 74 -22.19 -43.42 -7.33
N ALA A 75 -23.25 -42.74 -7.73
CA ALA A 75 -24.61 -43.27 -7.66
C ALA A 75 -25.42 -42.84 -8.89
N GLU A 76 -26.22 -43.72 -9.41
CA GLU A 76 -27.25 -43.42 -10.39
C GLU A 76 -28.55 -43.14 -9.64
N ALA A 77 -29.14 -41.97 -9.86
CA ALA A 77 -30.40 -41.59 -9.23
C ALA A 77 -31.58 -42.25 -9.95
N ALA A 78 -32.74 -42.28 -9.28
CA ALA A 78 -33.95 -42.94 -9.80
C ALA A 78 -34.48 -42.33 -11.12
N ASP A 79 -34.06 -41.12 -11.46
CA ASP A 79 -34.37 -40.43 -12.71
C ASP A 79 -33.35 -40.70 -13.83
N GLY A 80 -32.38 -41.60 -13.59
CA GLY A 80 -31.31 -41.94 -14.51
C GLY A 80 -30.15 -40.91 -14.53
N SER A 81 -30.15 -39.91 -13.67
CA SER A 81 -29.02 -38.96 -13.57
C SER A 81 -27.85 -39.57 -12.79
N GLU A 82 -26.66 -39.40 -13.32
CA GLU A 82 -25.42 -39.88 -12.70
C GLU A 82 -24.88 -38.82 -11.74
N LYS A 83 -24.75 -39.22 -10.45
CA LYS A 83 -24.29 -38.30 -9.38
C LYS A 83 -23.00 -38.83 -8.76
N VAL A 84 -22.04 -37.90 -8.57
CA VAL A 84 -20.80 -38.20 -7.86
C VAL A 84 -20.77 -37.35 -6.58
N THR A 85 -20.61 -38.06 -5.45
CA THR A 85 -20.45 -37.41 -4.13
C THR A 85 -18.99 -37.54 -3.69
N ILE A 86 -18.43 -36.43 -3.20
CA ILE A 86 -17.05 -36.36 -2.78
C ILE A 86 -17.05 -35.82 -1.33
N GLN A 87 -16.31 -36.49 -0.47
CA GLN A 87 -16.25 -36.14 0.96
C GLN A 87 -14.82 -36.07 1.42
N ARG A 88 -14.46 -34.98 2.14
CA ARG A 88 -13.14 -34.76 2.71
C ARG A 88 -13.23 -33.88 3.95
N GLU A 89 -12.71 -34.34 5.08
CA GLU A 89 -12.53 -33.56 6.32
C GLU A 89 -13.76 -32.73 6.74
N GLY A 90 -14.96 -33.36 6.68
CA GLY A 90 -16.23 -32.72 7.02
C GLY A 90 -16.87 -31.89 5.89
N ARG A 91 -16.19 -31.67 4.79
CA ARG A 91 -16.74 -31.06 3.57
C ARG A 91 -17.40 -32.10 2.68
N SER A 92 -18.43 -31.68 1.98
CA SER A 92 -19.16 -32.55 1.03
C SER A 92 -19.49 -31.79 -0.25
N ALA A 93 -19.13 -32.38 -1.38
CA ALA A 93 -19.53 -31.86 -2.69
C ALA A 93 -20.29 -32.93 -3.45
N ALA A 94 -21.33 -32.55 -4.19
CA ALA A 94 -22.11 -33.44 -5.05
C ALA A 94 -22.26 -32.78 -6.42
N ILE A 95 -21.83 -33.51 -7.45
CA ILE A 95 -21.96 -33.11 -8.85
C ILE A 95 -22.84 -34.06 -9.60
N THR A 96 -23.64 -33.53 -10.53
CA THR A 96 -24.43 -34.34 -11.47
C THR A 96 -23.79 -34.25 -12.85
N ILE A 97 -23.55 -35.33 -13.49
CA ILE A 97 -22.95 -35.36 -14.84
C ILE A 97 -23.87 -34.63 -15.82
N GLY A 98 -23.27 -33.74 -16.61
CA GLY A 98 -24.00 -32.89 -17.57
C GLY A 98 -24.64 -31.66 -16.96
N SER A 99 -24.63 -31.46 -15.62
CA SER A 99 -25.15 -30.28 -14.97
C SER A 99 -24.04 -29.25 -14.72
N ALA A 100 -24.26 -27.99 -15.06
CA ALA A 100 -23.35 -26.88 -14.75
C ALA A 100 -23.55 -26.36 -13.32
N THR A 101 -23.97 -27.20 -12.37
CA THR A 101 -24.16 -26.85 -10.96
C THR A 101 -23.63 -27.98 -10.07
N MET A 102 -22.92 -27.59 -9.02
CA MET A 102 -22.38 -28.46 -7.98
C MET A 102 -22.96 -28.03 -6.63
N ALA A 103 -23.41 -28.99 -5.85
CA ALA A 103 -23.80 -28.71 -4.46
C ALA A 103 -22.59 -28.92 -3.56
N THR A 104 -22.24 -27.90 -2.78
CA THR A 104 -21.10 -27.90 -1.83
C THR A 104 -21.60 -27.40 -0.48
N ASP A 105 -21.44 -28.20 0.57
CA ASP A 105 -21.84 -27.89 1.95
C ASP A 105 -23.26 -27.27 2.05
N GLY A 106 -24.20 -27.81 1.22
CA GLY A 106 -25.61 -27.39 1.18
C GLY A 106 -25.90 -26.16 0.29
N LYS A 107 -24.89 -25.53 -0.30
CA LYS A 107 -25.05 -24.43 -1.27
C LYS A 107 -24.87 -24.95 -2.72
N ASN A 108 -25.57 -24.35 -3.66
CA ASN A 108 -25.38 -24.63 -5.08
C ASN A 108 -24.38 -23.64 -5.68
N VAL A 109 -23.31 -24.16 -6.27
CA VAL A 109 -22.24 -23.40 -6.96
C VAL A 109 -22.35 -23.62 -8.46
N LYS A 110 -22.31 -22.57 -9.25
CA LYS A 110 -22.32 -22.64 -10.72
C LYS A 110 -20.93 -23.06 -11.21
N LEU A 111 -20.89 -24.04 -12.10
CA LEU A 111 -19.65 -24.50 -12.72
C LEU A 111 -19.42 -23.79 -14.06
N PRO A 112 -18.18 -23.45 -14.41
CA PRO A 112 -17.85 -22.85 -15.70
C PRO A 112 -18.09 -23.82 -16.88
N LEU A 113 -17.98 -25.10 -16.61
CA LEU A 113 -18.32 -26.20 -17.55
C LEU A 113 -18.99 -27.33 -16.80
N ALA A 114 -19.98 -27.98 -17.43
CA ALA A 114 -20.61 -29.17 -16.86
C ALA A 114 -19.64 -30.37 -16.81
N PRO A 115 -19.60 -31.12 -15.71
CA PRO A 115 -18.92 -32.40 -15.62
C PRO A 115 -19.37 -33.34 -16.70
N ARG A 116 -18.44 -34.13 -17.29
CA ARG A 116 -18.72 -35.05 -18.38
C ARG A 116 -17.91 -36.31 -18.25
N ILE A 117 -18.40 -37.38 -18.88
CA ILE A 117 -17.69 -38.67 -18.93
C ILE A 117 -16.93 -38.76 -20.26
N GLU A 118 -15.63 -39.01 -20.18
CA GLU A 118 -14.74 -39.25 -21.32
C GLU A 118 -13.98 -40.56 -21.07
N ASN A 119 -14.09 -41.50 -21.99
CA ASN A 119 -13.45 -42.79 -21.85
C ASN A 119 -13.73 -43.50 -20.51
N ALA A 120 -14.98 -43.43 -20.03
CA ALA A 120 -15.41 -43.92 -18.72
C ALA A 120 -14.80 -43.22 -17.50
N ILE A 121 -14.20 -42.03 -17.66
CA ILE A 121 -13.63 -41.21 -16.60
C ILE A 121 -14.42 -39.90 -16.49
N THR A 122 -14.80 -39.55 -15.27
CA THR A 122 -15.49 -38.26 -14.99
C THR A 122 -14.49 -37.14 -15.01
N MET A 123 -14.62 -36.24 -15.99
CA MET A 123 -13.84 -35.04 -16.11
C MET A 123 -14.61 -33.85 -15.50
N VAL A 124 -13.93 -33.09 -14.67
CA VAL A 124 -14.53 -31.94 -13.93
C VAL A 124 -13.67 -30.72 -14.01
N PRO A 125 -14.25 -29.50 -13.90
CA PRO A 125 -13.49 -28.27 -13.72
C PRO A 125 -12.63 -28.35 -12.45
N LEU A 126 -11.32 -28.31 -12.63
CA LEU A 126 -10.36 -28.50 -11.55
C LEU A 126 -10.55 -27.53 -10.39
N ARG A 127 -10.71 -26.24 -10.69
CA ARG A 127 -10.86 -25.21 -9.66
C ARG A 127 -12.07 -25.47 -8.77
N ALA A 128 -13.22 -25.71 -9.36
CA ALA A 128 -14.44 -25.98 -8.61
C ALA A 128 -14.31 -27.21 -7.70
N LEU A 129 -13.68 -28.28 -8.20
CA LEU A 129 -13.41 -29.49 -7.41
C LEU A 129 -12.49 -29.17 -6.22
N SER A 130 -11.40 -28.46 -6.47
CA SER A 130 -10.41 -28.14 -5.44
C SER A 130 -10.98 -27.22 -4.36
N GLU A 131 -11.78 -26.25 -4.74
CA GLU A 131 -12.47 -25.34 -3.81
C GLU A 131 -13.46 -26.08 -2.93
N ALA A 132 -14.26 -26.95 -3.53
CA ALA A 132 -15.20 -27.78 -2.78
C ALA A 132 -14.50 -28.69 -1.75
N LEU A 133 -13.25 -29.09 -2.03
CA LEU A 133 -12.44 -29.90 -1.14
C LEU A 133 -11.55 -29.05 -0.18
N GLY A 134 -11.68 -27.72 -0.19
CA GLY A 134 -10.92 -26.84 0.68
C GLY A 134 -9.44 -26.74 0.31
N THR A 135 -9.10 -26.99 -0.97
CA THR A 135 -7.75 -26.84 -1.50
C THR A 135 -7.70 -25.71 -2.52
N PHE A 136 -6.54 -25.28 -2.92
CA PHE A 136 -6.36 -24.26 -3.95
C PHE A 136 -5.49 -24.77 -5.10
N VAL A 137 -5.71 -24.20 -6.29
CA VAL A 137 -5.00 -24.56 -7.51
C VAL A 137 -4.13 -23.41 -7.97
N ALA A 138 -2.85 -23.71 -8.30
CA ALA A 138 -1.97 -22.83 -9.03
C ALA A 138 -1.79 -23.32 -10.46
N TRP A 139 -1.71 -22.42 -11.42
CA TRP A 139 -1.34 -22.70 -12.80
C TRP A 139 -0.08 -21.91 -13.17
N ASP A 140 0.99 -22.64 -13.50
CA ASP A 140 2.18 -22.09 -14.14
C ASP A 140 2.08 -22.34 -15.64
N GLY A 141 1.75 -21.29 -16.39
CA GLY A 141 1.57 -21.39 -17.84
C GLY A 141 2.87 -21.69 -18.60
N ALA A 142 4.01 -21.17 -18.10
CA ALA A 142 5.32 -21.40 -18.72
C ALA A 142 5.78 -22.86 -18.57
N LYS A 143 5.61 -23.40 -17.38
CA LYS A 143 5.92 -24.81 -17.07
C LYS A 143 4.79 -25.78 -17.41
N ARG A 144 3.59 -25.28 -17.77
CA ARG A 144 2.36 -26.08 -17.93
C ARG A 144 2.10 -26.98 -16.72
N LEU A 145 2.31 -26.41 -15.53
CA LEU A 145 2.23 -27.11 -14.25
C LEU A 145 1.01 -26.65 -13.46
N ILE A 146 0.23 -27.59 -12.98
CA ILE A 146 -0.83 -27.40 -11.99
C ILE A 146 -0.28 -27.82 -10.63
N THR A 147 -0.39 -26.92 -9.64
CA THR A 147 -0.10 -27.26 -8.24
C THR A 147 -1.39 -27.18 -7.44
N ILE A 148 -1.71 -28.22 -6.68
CA ILE A 148 -2.87 -28.29 -5.79
C ILE A 148 -2.35 -28.45 -4.36
N ASP A 149 -2.60 -27.42 -3.52
CA ASP A 149 -2.11 -27.36 -2.15
C ASP A 149 -3.22 -27.06 -1.15
N GLU A 150 -2.95 -27.31 0.12
CA GLU A 150 -3.82 -26.93 1.22
C GLU A 150 -3.44 -25.54 1.72
N PRO A 151 -4.45 -24.68 2.00
CA PRO A 151 -4.16 -23.43 2.68
C PRO A 151 -3.55 -23.71 4.05
N LYS A 152 -2.48 -23.01 4.39
CA LYS A 152 -2.02 -23.02 5.77
C LYS A 152 -3.05 -22.28 6.62
N GLN A 153 -3.52 -22.92 7.67
CA GLN A 153 -4.44 -22.28 8.59
C GLN A 153 -3.66 -21.58 9.70
N LEU A 154 -3.85 -20.28 9.78
CA LEU A 154 -3.46 -19.55 10.97
C LEU A 154 -4.43 -19.90 12.10
N PRO A 155 -3.96 -19.94 13.36
CA PRO A 155 -4.86 -20.13 14.48
C PRO A 155 -5.82 -18.95 14.61
N THR A 156 -7.03 -19.24 15.10
CA THR A 156 -8.04 -18.20 15.36
C THR A 156 -7.99 -17.73 16.81
N VAL A 157 -8.39 -16.50 17.03
CA VAL A 157 -8.55 -15.93 18.37
C VAL A 157 -9.63 -16.71 19.14
N GLY A 158 -10.76 -16.96 18.54
CA GLY A 158 -11.84 -17.85 18.99
C GLY A 158 -12.60 -17.39 20.24
N THR A 159 -11.88 -16.89 21.26
CA THR A 159 -12.48 -16.48 22.55
C THR A 159 -11.88 -15.20 23.10
N SER A 160 -12.66 -14.45 23.89
CA SER A 160 -12.18 -13.27 24.61
C SER A 160 -11.01 -13.57 25.56
N LYS A 161 -10.99 -14.77 26.16
CA LYS A 161 -9.86 -15.21 26.99
C LYS A 161 -8.57 -15.30 26.17
N LYS A 162 -8.64 -15.93 24.99
CA LYS A 162 -7.47 -16.03 24.10
C LYS A 162 -7.02 -14.67 23.60
N LEU A 163 -7.96 -13.78 23.27
CA LEU A 163 -7.66 -12.40 22.92
C LEU A 163 -6.86 -11.70 24.03
N MET A 164 -7.32 -11.79 25.30
CA MET A 164 -6.61 -11.21 26.43
C MET A 164 -5.18 -11.76 26.60
N GLU A 165 -5.00 -13.08 26.44
CA GLU A 165 -3.66 -13.70 26.49
C GLU A 165 -2.72 -13.11 25.41
N LEU A 166 -3.23 -12.95 24.16
CA LEU A 166 -2.46 -12.39 23.05
C LEU A 166 -2.12 -10.91 23.25
N LEU A 167 -3.08 -10.10 23.72
CA LEU A 167 -2.86 -8.70 24.05
C LEU A 167 -1.83 -8.52 25.18
N GLN A 168 -1.88 -9.35 26.21
CA GLN A 168 -0.90 -9.34 27.30
C GLN A 168 0.51 -9.71 26.82
N ALA A 169 0.61 -10.67 25.89
CA ALA A 169 1.89 -11.06 25.30
C ALA A 169 2.50 -9.91 24.47
N SER A 170 1.68 -9.27 23.63
CA SER A 170 2.09 -8.10 22.83
C SER A 170 2.56 -6.93 23.71
N MET A 171 1.81 -6.59 24.76
CA MET A 171 2.19 -5.53 25.70
C MET A 171 3.52 -5.80 26.43
N LYS A 172 3.76 -7.04 26.84
CA LYS A 172 5.03 -7.40 27.48
C LYS A 172 6.21 -7.19 26.52
N SER A 173 6.02 -7.49 25.26
CA SER A 173 7.00 -7.24 24.20
C SER A 173 7.25 -5.74 24.01
N GLN A 174 6.19 -4.93 23.88
CA GLN A 174 6.29 -3.48 23.71
C GLN A 174 6.88 -2.77 24.94
N ASN A 175 6.49 -3.13 26.16
CA ASN A 175 7.04 -2.56 27.39
C ASN A 175 8.54 -2.85 27.54
N LYS A 176 9.01 -4.03 27.13
CA LYS A 176 10.42 -4.37 27.10
C LYS A 176 11.20 -3.46 26.15
N LEU A 177 10.62 -3.15 24.99
CA LEU A 177 11.15 -2.20 24.02
C LEU A 177 11.21 -0.77 24.55
N THR A 178 10.14 -0.29 25.18
CA THR A 178 10.06 1.09 25.70
C THR A 178 11.09 1.33 26.81
N ILE A 179 11.30 0.37 27.73
CA ILE A 179 12.31 0.48 28.79
C ILE A 179 13.71 0.51 28.21
N THR A 180 13.98 -0.26 27.15
CA THR A 180 15.29 -0.26 26.49
C THR A 180 15.51 0.99 25.65
N ALA A 181 14.46 1.51 24.99
CA ALA A 181 14.51 2.73 24.22
C ALA A 181 14.70 3.99 25.10
N THR A 182 14.08 4.05 26.28
CA THR A 182 14.29 5.15 27.22
C THR A 182 15.70 5.14 27.79
N ALA A 183 16.29 3.99 28.06
CA ALA A 183 17.69 3.87 28.46
C ALA A 183 18.66 4.28 27.34
N ALA A 184 18.29 4.11 26.07
CA ALA A 184 19.07 4.56 24.92
C ALA A 184 18.79 6.02 24.53
N ALA A 185 17.62 6.57 24.86
CA ALA A 185 17.21 7.94 24.48
C ALA A 185 17.81 9.03 25.39
N GLU A 186 18.33 8.68 26.56
CA GLU A 186 19.09 9.66 27.36
C GLU A 186 20.41 10.11 26.69
N THR A 187 20.79 9.47 25.58
CA THR A 187 21.99 9.82 24.80
C THR A 187 21.72 10.36 23.40
N SER A 188 20.48 10.52 22.97
CA SER A 188 20.18 11.00 21.61
C SER A 188 18.92 11.88 21.59
N ALA A 189 19.14 13.20 21.63
CA ALA A 189 18.10 14.17 21.35
C ALA A 189 17.80 14.23 19.83
N SER A 190 16.55 13.91 19.50
CA SER A 190 15.71 14.44 18.41
C SER A 190 16.36 14.77 17.06
N LEU A 191 16.05 13.98 16.05
CA LEU A 191 15.83 14.47 14.68
C LEU A 191 14.63 13.71 14.06
N GLY A 192 13.72 14.53 13.50
CA GLY A 192 12.36 14.18 13.11
C GLY A 192 12.20 12.99 12.18
N GLY A 193 11.05 12.34 12.35
CA GLY A 193 10.59 11.24 11.52
C GLY A 193 10.49 11.64 10.05
N ALA A 194 11.09 10.84 9.21
CA ALA A 194 10.80 10.82 7.78
C ALA A 194 9.69 9.80 7.57
N ASP A 195 8.54 10.30 7.18
CA ASP A 195 7.41 9.50 6.75
C ASP A 195 7.77 8.77 5.44
N SER A 196 7.46 7.50 5.39
CA SER A 196 7.89 6.59 4.34
C SER A 196 7.01 6.73 3.10
N GLY A 197 7.61 7.08 1.96
CA GLY A 197 6.93 7.02 0.66
C GLY A 197 7.72 6.23 -0.37
N SER A 198 7.15 5.35 -0.99
CA SER A 198 6.88 5.03 -2.41
C SER A 198 8.07 4.76 -3.36
N ALA A 199 7.83 4.09 -4.23
CA ALA A 199 7.79 3.01 -5.11
C ALA A 199 7.83 3.29 -6.63
N ALA A 200 8.27 2.39 -7.47
CA ALA A 200 8.55 2.57 -8.90
C ALA A 200 8.08 1.45 -9.85
N PRO A 201 7.79 1.72 -11.14
CA PRO A 201 7.23 0.76 -12.07
C PRO A 201 8.22 -0.07 -12.89
N SER A 202 7.66 -1.08 -13.56
CA SER A 202 8.32 -1.93 -14.56
C SER A 202 8.51 -1.24 -15.91
N PRO A 203 9.41 -1.71 -16.77
CA PRO A 203 9.58 -1.14 -18.10
C PRO A 203 8.32 -1.37 -18.95
N ASP A 204 7.98 -0.34 -19.71
CA ASP A 204 6.84 -0.27 -20.60
C ASP A 204 6.83 -1.43 -21.61
N GLY A 205 5.96 -2.40 -21.38
CA GLY A 205 5.76 -3.57 -22.24
C GLY A 205 4.34 -3.70 -22.78
N SER A 206 3.45 -2.75 -22.51
CA SER A 206 2.07 -2.80 -22.98
C SER A 206 1.96 -2.33 -24.43
N PRO A 207 1.21 -3.01 -25.31
CA PRO A 207 0.94 -2.51 -26.65
C PRO A 207 0.10 -1.24 -26.57
N PRO A 208 0.40 -0.21 -27.38
CA PRO A 208 -0.35 1.04 -27.38
C PRO A 208 -1.74 0.79 -27.96
N SER A 209 -2.76 0.69 -27.14
CA SER A 209 -4.14 0.70 -27.61
C SER A 209 -4.79 2.07 -27.47
N ASP A 210 -4.39 2.87 -26.46
CA ASP A 210 -4.97 4.17 -26.22
C ASP A 210 -3.87 5.21 -25.99
N ASP A 211 -3.98 6.36 -26.69
CA ASP A 211 -2.98 7.42 -26.62
C ASP A 211 -3.20 8.33 -25.39
N HIS A 212 -3.21 7.74 -24.21
CA HIS A 212 -3.31 8.45 -22.93
C HIS A 212 -2.39 7.85 -21.85
N SER A 213 -2.12 8.63 -20.81
CA SER A 213 -1.30 8.18 -19.70
C SER A 213 -2.05 7.26 -18.74
N THR A 214 -1.35 6.28 -18.20
CA THR A 214 -1.80 5.43 -17.09
C THR A 214 -1.08 5.78 -15.80
N THR A 215 -1.58 5.32 -14.67
CA THR A 215 -0.89 5.46 -13.38
C THR A 215 0.44 4.70 -13.44
N ASN A 216 1.47 5.34 -12.92
CA ASN A 216 2.76 4.74 -12.73
C ASN A 216 2.66 3.67 -11.61
N VAL A 217 2.72 2.36 -11.95
CA VAL A 217 2.50 1.25 -11.01
C VAL A 217 3.78 0.47 -10.74
N GLN A 218 3.89 -0.21 -9.60
CA GLN A 218 5.08 -0.99 -9.27
C GLN A 218 5.23 -2.25 -10.12
N VAL A 219 4.13 -2.96 -10.35
CA VAL A 219 4.10 -4.26 -11.03
C VAL A 219 3.12 -4.19 -12.19
N ASP A 220 3.57 -4.57 -13.37
CA ASP A 220 2.71 -4.64 -14.55
C ASP A 220 1.52 -5.58 -14.34
N GLY A 221 0.31 -5.13 -14.75
CA GLY A 221 -0.93 -5.86 -14.55
C GLY A 221 -1.48 -5.86 -13.10
N VAL A 222 -0.84 -5.12 -12.19
CA VAL A 222 -1.35 -4.82 -10.85
C VAL A 222 -1.63 -3.34 -10.75
N ASP A 223 -2.88 -2.92 -10.97
CA ASP A 223 -3.26 -1.52 -10.91
C ASP A 223 -3.25 -1.00 -9.47
N GLU A 224 -2.78 0.23 -9.31
CA GLU A 224 -2.77 0.97 -8.06
C GLU A 224 -3.75 2.13 -8.13
N ALA A 225 -4.51 2.34 -7.07
CA ALA A 225 -5.38 3.51 -6.96
C ALA A 225 -4.56 4.79 -6.95
N ASP A 226 -5.10 5.89 -7.46
CA ASP A 226 -4.45 7.20 -7.41
C ASP A 226 -5.49 8.30 -7.13
N TRP A 227 -5.01 9.48 -6.83
CA TRP A 227 -5.78 10.70 -6.63
C TRP A 227 -6.52 11.17 -7.89
N ALA A 228 -5.94 10.89 -9.07
CA ALA A 228 -6.56 11.17 -10.38
C ALA A 228 -6.17 10.11 -11.41
N LYS A 229 -7.10 9.79 -12.31
CA LYS A 229 -6.89 8.88 -13.45
C LYS A 229 -7.58 9.43 -14.70
N THR A 230 -7.21 8.88 -15.87
CA THR A 230 -7.87 9.18 -17.15
C THR A 230 -8.11 7.89 -17.93
N ASP A 231 -9.20 7.88 -18.70
CA ASP A 231 -9.50 6.87 -19.72
C ASP A 231 -9.25 7.38 -21.16
N GLY A 232 -8.59 8.55 -21.25
CA GLY A 232 -8.31 9.22 -22.53
C GLY A 232 -9.40 10.21 -22.98
N GLY A 233 -10.66 10.00 -22.61
CA GLY A 233 -11.79 10.90 -22.91
C GLY A 233 -12.18 11.79 -21.72
N PHE A 234 -11.96 11.26 -20.53
CA PHE A 234 -12.30 11.93 -19.27
C PHE A 234 -11.12 11.93 -18.31
N VAL A 235 -11.10 12.92 -17.43
CA VAL A 235 -10.28 12.95 -16.23
C VAL A 235 -11.19 12.77 -15.03
N TYR A 236 -10.85 11.80 -14.19
CA TYR A 236 -11.48 11.49 -12.91
C TYR A 236 -10.55 11.95 -11.80
N GLN A 237 -10.99 12.86 -10.95
CA GLN A 237 -10.14 13.52 -9.98
C GLN A 237 -10.85 13.71 -8.66
N ILE A 238 -10.17 13.43 -7.55
CA ILE A 238 -10.60 13.80 -6.22
C ILE A 238 -10.31 15.29 -6.00
N SER A 239 -11.26 16.01 -5.41
CA SER A 239 -11.13 17.42 -5.02
C SER A 239 -11.85 17.63 -3.70
N GLY A 240 -11.11 17.61 -2.59
CA GLY A 240 -11.69 17.63 -1.25
C GLY A 240 -12.59 16.41 -0.99
N SER A 241 -13.85 16.65 -0.63
CA SER A 241 -14.84 15.60 -0.36
C SER A 241 -15.68 15.18 -1.58
N ARG A 242 -15.18 15.39 -2.79
CA ARG A 242 -15.90 15.09 -4.03
C ARG A 242 -15.00 14.47 -5.08
N VAL A 243 -15.60 13.80 -6.06
CA VAL A 243 -14.93 13.37 -7.30
C VAL A 243 -15.50 14.16 -8.47
N ILE A 244 -14.64 14.80 -9.22
CA ILE A 244 -14.99 15.58 -10.41
C ILE A 244 -14.59 14.78 -11.66
N ILE A 245 -15.56 14.64 -12.57
CA ILE A 245 -15.32 14.01 -13.87
C ILE A 245 -15.38 15.09 -14.91
N SER A 246 -14.26 15.29 -15.61
CA SER A 246 -14.10 16.32 -16.62
C SER A 246 -13.95 15.71 -18.00
N ASP A 247 -14.79 16.12 -18.95
CA ASP A 247 -14.65 15.80 -20.37
C ASP A 247 -13.45 16.58 -20.93
N ILE A 248 -12.50 15.87 -21.49
CA ILE A 248 -11.26 16.40 -22.06
C ILE A 248 -11.11 16.11 -23.57
N ALA A 249 -12.16 15.62 -24.22
CA ALA A 249 -12.15 15.33 -25.65
C ALA A 249 -11.80 16.58 -26.49
N ASP A 250 -12.19 17.78 -26.02
CA ASP A 250 -11.76 19.06 -26.59
C ASP A 250 -10.86 19.79 -25.56
N ALA A 251 -9.56 19.68 -25.72
CA ALA A 251 -8.58 20.32 -24.85
C ALA A 251 -8.70 21.85 -24.76
N SER A 252 -9.33 22.49 -25.77
CA SER A 252 -9.57 23.94 -25.76
C SER A 252 -10.76 24.35 -24.89
N ASN A 253 -11.62 23.40 -24.54
CA ASN A 253 -12.83 23.63 -23.74
C ASN A 253 -13.12 22.46 -22.80
N PRO A 254 -12.20 22.13 -21.86
CA PRO A 254 -12.47 21.10 -20.87
C PRO A 254 -13.65 21.53 -19.97
N LYS A 255 -14.54 20.61 -19.67
CA LYS A 255 -15.75 20.92 -18.89
C LYS A 255 -16.12 19.83 -17.89
N PRO A 256 -16.64 20.17 -16.71
CA PRO A 256 -17.13 19.17 -15.78
C PRO A 256 -18.42 18.56 -16.34
N VAL A 257 -18.50 17.25 -16.30
CA VAL A 257 -19.68 16.51 -16.78
C VAL A 257 -20.43 15.82 -15.66
N SER A 258 -19.72 15.52 -14.56
CA SER A 258 -20.30 14.98 -13.36
C SER A 258 -19.48 15.38 -12.13
N VAL A 259 -20.17 15.57 -11.01
CA VAL A 259 -19.57 15.76 -9.69
C VAL A 259 -20.26 14.80 -8.74
N LEU A 260 -19.50 13.90 -8.15
CA LEU A 260 -19.95 13.02 -7.10
C LEU A 260 -19.62 13.70 -5.77
N GLU A 261 -20.63 14.20 -5.10
CA GLU A 261 -20.50 14.86 -3.80
C GLU A 261 -20.83 13.86 -2.69
N TYR A 262 -19.97 13.77 -1.68
CA TYR A 262 -20.21 12.94 -0.50
C TYR A 262 -20.68 13.83 0.65
N ASP A 263 -21.80 13.48 1.26
CA ASP A 263 -22.38 14.30 2.34
C ASP A 263 -21.40 14.35 3.53
N ALA A 264 -21.04 15.55 3.94
CA ALA A 264 -20.20 15.78 5.11
C ALA A 264 -20.76 15.13 6.39
N LYS A 265 -22.10 14.91 6.46
CA LYS A 265 -22.74 14.21 7.58
C LYS A 265 -22.45 12.70 7.58
N GLU A 266 -22.19 12.11 6.43
CA GLU A 266 -21.81 10.71 6.33
C GLU A 266 -20.33 10.51 6.70
N GLY A 267 -19.55 11.59 6.81
CA GLY A 267 -18.15 11.58 7.25
C GLY A 267 -17.21 10.84 6.30
N PHE A 268 -17.60 10.62 5.03
CA PHE A 268 -16.75 9.99 4.04
C PHE A 268 -15.76 10.99 3.43
N GLN A 269 -14.51 10.60 3.38
CA GLN A 269 -13.42 11.36 2.75
C GLN A 269 -12.77 10.49 1.66
N PRO A 270 -12.96 10.78 0.36
CA PRO A 270 -12.32 10.06 -0.73
C PRO A 270 -10.80 10.29 -0.69
N GLN A 271 -10.02 9.24 -0.96
CA GLN A 271 -8.56 9.28 -0.93
C GLN A 271 -7.94 8.91 -2.27
N GLU A 272 -8.38 7.82 -2.87
CA GLU A 272 -7.86 7.28 -4.13
C GLU A 272 -8.99 6.70 -4.98
N LEU A 273 -8.73 6.51 -6.27
CA LEU A 273 -9.71 5.94 -7.20
C LEU A 273 -9.07 5.03 -8.24
N TYR A 274 -9.89 4.11 -8.77
CA TYR A 274 -9.60 3.32 -9.96
C TYR A 274 -10.60 3.66 -11.06
N VAL A 275 -10.14 3.56 -12.30
CA VAL A 275 -10.99 3.66 -13.49
C VAL A 275 -10.65 2.53 -14.43
N ASP A 276 -11.66 1.82 -14.90
CA ASP A 276 -11.56 0.89 -16.01
C ASP A 276 -12.75 1.08 -16.98
N ASP A 277 -12.84 0.27 -18.04
CA ASP A 277 -13.89 0.38 -19.07
C ASP A 277 -15.34 0.30 -18.52
N LYS A 278 -15.53 -0.21 -17.31
CA LYS A 278 -16.85 -0.48 -16.72
C LYS A 278 -17.08 0.27 -15.41
N HIS A 279 -16.02 0.50 -14.64
CA HIS A 279 -16.16 0.95 -13.27
C HIS A 279 -15.31 2.17 -12.96
N LEU A 280 -15.89 3.06 -12.15
CA LEU A 280 -15.16 3.99 -11.31
C LEU A 280 -15.28 3.47 -9.87
N ILE A 281 -14.15 3.24 -9.21
CA ILE A 281 -14.11 2.82 -7.82
C ILE A 281 -13.47 3.93 -7.01
N VAL A 282 -14.19 4.46 -6.02
CA VAL A 282 -13.70 5.53 -5.15
C VAL A 282 -13.47 4.96 -3.76
N ILE A 283 -12.22 4.96 -3.32
CA ILE A 283 -11.83 4.45 -2.02
C ILE A 283 -11.54 5.63 -1.09
N GLY A 284 -12.00 5.53 0.15
CA GLY A 284 -11.78 6.55 1.16
C GLY A 284 -12.10 6.04 2.56
N GLN A 285 -12.16 6.98 3.49
CA GLN A 285 -12.45 6.70 4.88
C GLN A 285 -13.78 7.33 5.31
N ARG A 286 -14.54 6.59 6.12
CA ARG A 286 -15.75 7.06 6.81
C ARG A 286 -15.55 6.92 8.30
N SER A 287 -15.78 8.00 9.05
CA SER A 287 -15.79 7.95 10.51
C SER A 287 -17.20 7.69 11.03
N ILE A 288 -17.34 6.66 11.87
CA ILE A 288 -18.58 6.39 12.59
C ILE A 288 -18.37 6.62 14.09
N SER A 289 -19.31 7.30 14.73
CA SER A 289 -19.29 7.53 16.17
C SER A 289 -20.36 6.68 16.82
N THR A 290 -19.96 5.79 17.71
CA THR A 290 -20.89 5.01 18.53
C THR A 290 -20.86 5.50 19.96
N MET A 291 -22.04 5.75 20.55
CA MET A 291 -22.16 6.09 21.96
C MET A 291 -22.21 4.81 22.80
N THR A 292 -21.18 4.58 23.60
CA THR A 292 -21.23 3.55 24.65
C THR A 292 -21.34 4.23 26.00
N PRO A 293 -22.36 3.91 26.83
CA PRO A 293 -22.43 4.43 28.18
C PRO A 293 -21.29 3.79 29.03
N HIS A 294 -20.36 4.61 29.46
CA HIS A 294 -19.28 4.16 30.36
C HIS A 294 -19.65 4.51 31.80
N VAL A 295 -19.70 3.50 32.64
CA VAL A 295 -19.96 3.67 34.09
C VAL A 295 -18.61 3.85 34.79
N ILE A 296 -18.31 5.09 35.16
CA ILE A 296 -17.14 5.38 35.99
C ILE A 296 -17.53 5.06 37.43
N GLN A 297 -16.93 4.01 38.02
CA GLN A 297 -17.02 3.80 39.45
C GLN A 297 -16.20 4.89 40.15
N PRO A 298 -16.70 5.51 41.25
CA PRO A 298 -15.94 6.50 41.97
C PRO A 298 -14.64 5.86 42.50
N GLU A 299 -13.50 6.41 42.15
CA GLU A 299 -12.21 6.02 42.68
C GLU A 299 -12.24 6.15 44.19
N ASN A 300 -11.78 5.10 44.87
CA ASN A 300 -11.53 5.18 46.31
C ASN A 300 -10.45 6.25 46.54
N GLU A 301 -10.69 7.09 47.56
CA GLU A 301 -9.84 8.19 48.03
C GLU A 301 -8.34 7.90 47.83
N VAL A 302 -7.69 8.74 47.05
CA VAL A 302 -6.24 8.80 47.02
C VAL A 302 -5.76 9.25 48.41
N GLN A 303 -5.20 8.35 49.19
CA GLN A 303 -4.53 8.68 50.44
C GLN A 303 -3.43 9.68 50.11
N PRO A 304 -3.33 10.81 50.81
CA PRO A 304 -2.24 11.77 50.58
C PRO A 304 -0.91 11.05 50.83
N ILE A 305 0.00 11.19 49.85
CA ILE A 305 1.37 10.68 49.95
C ILE A 305 2.01 11.36 51.20
N PRO A 306 2.51 10.64 52.19
CA PRO A 306 3.19 11.26 53.31
C PRO A 306 4.44 11.98 52.82
N ALA A 307 4.55 13.26 53.17
CA ALA A 307 5.71 14.08 52.89
C ALA A 307 6.96 13.43 53.45
N ASN A 308 7.95 13.22 52.66
CA ASN A 308 9.26 12.68 53.07
C ASN A 308 10.00 13.81 53.79
N PRO A 309 10.32 13.66 55.09
CA PRO A 309 11.10 14.67 55.82
C PRO A 309 12.58 14.41 55.56
N GLY A 310 13.25 15.31 54.87
CA GLY A 310 14.71 15.40 54.94
C GLY A 310 15.46 15.44 53.62
N SER A 311 15.64 16.60 53.06
CA SER A 311 16.90 16.99 52.44
C SER A 311 17.10 18.50 52.72
N GLU A 312 17.97 18.78 53.66
CA GLU A 312 18.44 20.13 53.92
C GLU A 312 19.25 20.69 52.73
N SER A 313 19.03 21.96 52.52
CA SER A 313 19.71 22.80 51.57
C SER A 313 21.19 22.97 51.86
N ALA A 314 22.05 22.87 50.86
CA ALA A 314 23.35 23.57 50.89
C ALA A 314 23.33 24.58 49.74
N GLY A 315 23.35 25.85 50.13
CA GLY A 315 23.47 27.00 49.26
C GLY A 315 24.92 27.34 48.95
N ALA A 316 25.12 27.96 47.79
CA ALA A 316 26.10 28.98 47.42
C ALA A 316 25.97 29.13 45.89
N GLY A 317 25.53 30.20 45.32
CA GLY A 317 26.10 31.52 45.32
C GLY A 317 26.95 31.71 44.04
N SER A 318 26.36 32.30 42.96
CA SER A 318 27.02 33.43 42.30
C SER A 318 26.21 33.99 41.12
N SER A 319 26.05 35.26 41.20
CA SER A 319 25.45 36.18 40.23
C SER A 319 26.23 36.32 38.92
N GLY A 320 25.50 36.38 37.85
CA GLY A 320 26.00 36.80 36.54
C GLY A 320 24.86 37.41 35.71
N SER A 321 24.71 38.71 35.80
CA SER A 321 23.75 39.51 35.00
C SER A 321 24.21 39.66 33.58
N LEU A 322 23.32 39.52 32.61
CA LEU A 322 23.46 39.97 31.22
C LEU A 322 22.32 40.95 30.89
N PRO A 323 22.61 41.98 30.09
CA PRO A 323 21.81 43.20 30.02
C PRO A 323 20.58 43.07 29.12
N SER A 324 19.54 43.81 29.54
CA SER A 324 18.28 43.99 28.82
C SER A 324 18.48 44.85 27.57
N ALA A 325 17.90 44.40 26.45
CA ALA A 325 17.68 45.28 25.29
C ALA A 325 16.24 45.82 25.34
N GLU A 326 16.11 47.10 25.33
CA GLU A 326 14.85 47.82 25.24
C GLU A 326 14.18 47.61 23.90
N THR A 327 12.91 47.20 23.94
CA THR A 327 12.02 47.25 22.76
C THR A 327 10.86 48.19 23.08
N THR A 328 10.80 49.27 22.33
CA THR A 328 9.74 50.30 22.35
C THR A 328 8.38 49.69 21.96
N ALA A 329 7.41 49.86 22.84
CA ALA A 329 6.02 49.46 22.65
C ALA A 329 5.22 50.53 21.90
N ALA A 330 4.43 50.13 20.93
CA ALA A 330 3.35 50.93 20.37
C ALA A 330 2.02 50.58 21.09
N PRO A 331 1.05 51.52 21.18
CA PRO A 331 -0.04 51.42 22.16
C PRO A 331 -1.16 50.48 21.75
N ALA A 332 -1.56 49.62 22.70
CA ALA A 332 -2.70 48.73 22.56
C ALA A 332 -4.02 49.48 22.73
N ALA A 333 -4.98 49.19 21.84
CA ALA A 333 -6.36 49.66 21.96
C ALA A 333 -7.08 48.86 23.07
N SER A 334 -7.76 49.62 23.91
CA SER A 334 -8.54 49.10 25.03
C SER A 334 -9.78 48.35 24.56
N VAL A 335 -9.87 47.05 24.89
CA VAL A 335 -11.09 46.27 24.82
C VAL A 335 -11.69 46.15 26.23
N SER A 336 -12.92 46.62 26.36
CA SER A 336 -13.72 46.65 27.57
C SER A 336 -13.96 45.27 28.15
N ALA A 337 -13.60 45.08 29.44
CA ALA A 337 -13.87 43.80 30.14
C ALA A 337 -15.37 43.66 30.48
N ALA A 338 -15.94 42.53 30.12
CA ALA A 338 -17.27 42.09 30.60
C ALA A 338 -17.17 41.62 32.06
N PRO A 339 -18.22 41.78 32.90
CA PRO A 339 -18.13 41.47 34.31
C PRO A 339 -18.04 39.98 34.57
N ALA A 340 -17.16 39.61 35.49
CA ALA A 340 -16.99 38.24 35.98
C ALA A 340 -18.24 37.82 36.77
N ILE A 341 -18.87 36.73 36.36
CA ILE A 341 -19.91 36.05 37.13
C ILE A 341 -19.19 35.22 38.18
N ALA A 342 -19.41 35.58 39.46
CA ALA A 342 -18.95 34.77 40.59
C ALA A 342 -19.77 33.48 40.65
N ILE A 343 -19.13 32.33 40.45
CA ILE A 343 -19.70 31.01 40.67
C ILE A 343 -19.30 30.59 42.12
N ASP A 344 -20.30 30.51 42.96
CA ASP A 344 -20.17 30.02 44.34
C ASP A 344 -20.17 28.47 44.32
N PRO A 345 -19.15 27.76 44.75
CA PRO A 345 -19.13 26.32 44.74
C PRO A 345 -19.71 25.75 46.05
N ALA A 346 -20.99 25.38 46.03
CA ALA A 346 -21.49 24.48 47.07
C ALA A 346 -21.11 23.04 46.74
N PRO A 347 -20.56 22.23 47.66
CA PRO A 347 -20.17 20.87 47.37
C PRO A 347 -21.40 19.96 47.33
N PRO A 348 -21.52 19.08 46.30
CA PRO A 348 -22.59 18.06 46.30
C PRO A 348 -22.22 16.93 47.28
N THR A 349 -22.95 16.79 48.36
CA THR A 349 -22.95 15.58 49.16
C THR A 349 -23.88 14.55 48.49
N GLY A 350 -23.33 13.69 47.71
CA GLY A 350 -24.03 12.55 47.14
C GLY A 350 -23.07 11.67 46.37
N LYS A 351 -22.92 10.41 46.71
CA LYS A 351 -22.18 9.38 45.97
C LYS A 351 -22.98 9.12 44.65
N GLY A 352 -22.85 10.02 43.68
CA GLY A 352 -23.40 9.82 42.34
C GLY A 352 -22.40 9.12 41.46
N VAL A 353 -22.81 8.03 40.84
CA VAL A 353 -22.10 7.42 39.72
C VAL A 353 -22.17 8.40 38.57
N SER A 354 -21.05 8.95 38.12
CA SER A 354 -21.00 9.84 36.96
C SER A 354 -20.92 8.95 35.71
N ILE A 355 -21.99 8.94 34.92
CA ILE A 355 -21.98 8.30 33.61
C ILE A 355 -21.57 9.37 32.59
N LEU A 356 -20.34 9.31 32.13
CA LEU A 356 -19.92 10.13 31.00
C LEU A 356 -20.09 9.31 29.73
N PRO A 357 -20.73 9.86 28.69
CA PRO A 357 -20.79 9.18 27.41
C PRO A 357 -19.38 9.12 26.83
N TYR A 358 -18.89 7.93 26.60
CA TYR A 358 -17.66 7.72 25.83
C TYR A 358 -18.00 7.58 24.36
N PHE A 359 -17.47 8.49 23.56
CA PHE A 359 -17.59 8.41 22.10
C PHE A 359 -16.50 7.50 21.56
N ASN A 360 -16.88 6.33 21.11
CA ASN A 360 -15.97 5.46 20.38
C ASN A 360 -16.00 5.85 18.90
N HIS A 361 -14.94 6.47 18.43
CA HIS A 361 -14.77 6.79 17.01
C HIS A 361 -14.16 5.59 16.31
N ARG A 362 -14.89 5.02 15.36
CA ARG A 362 -14.39 3.94 14.51
C ARG A 362 -14.21 4.48 13.09
N SER A 363 -13.17 4.04 12.43
CA SER A 363 -12.88 4.35 11.04
C SER A 363 -13.23 3.15 10.17
N LEU A 364 -13.91 3.40 9.06
CA LEU A 364 -14.18 2.42 8.02
C LEU A 364 -13.44 2.81 6.75
N THR A 365 -12.74 1.87 6.15
CA THR A 365 -12.32 1.94 4.76
C THR A 365 -13.52 1.58 3.89
N VAL A 366 -13.92 2.47 2.99
CA VAL A 366 -15.10 2.31 2.14
C VAL A 366 -14.68 2.40 0.67
N ALA A 367 -15.23 1.51 -0.16
CA ALA A 367 -15.13 1.58 -1.61
C ALA A 367 -16.52 1.72 -2.22
N TYR A 368 -16.77 2.86 -2.87
CA TYR A 368 -17.92 3.08 -3.70
C TYR A 368 -17.63 2.62 -5.13
N ILE A 369 -18.44 1.72 -5.65
CA ILE A 369 -18.30 1.16 -6.99
C ILE A 369 -19.42 1.72 -7.85
N TYR A 370 -19.02 2.47 -8.87
CA TYR A 370 -19.93 3.06 -9.84
C TYR A 370 -19.77 2.36 -11.19
N GLU A 371 -20.88 2.08 -11.86
CA GLU A 371 -20.89 1.60 -13.24
C GLU A 371 -20.75 2.79 -14.21
N LEU A 372 -19.81 2.68 -15.14
CA LEU A 372 -19.60 3.62 -16.25
C LEU A 372 -20.32 3.09 -17.50
N LYS A 373 -21.48 3.65 -17.84
CA LYS A 373 -22.26 3.24 -19.03
C LYS A 373 -21.87 4.03 -20.28
N GLY A 374 -20.55 4.15 -20.55
CA GLY A 374 -20.04 4.94 -21.66
C GLY A 374 -20.40 6.42 -21.58
N SER A 375 -20.71 6.92 -20.39
CA SER A 375 -21.17 8.27 -20.14
C SER A 375 -20.57 8.85 -18.88
N ALA A 376 -20.48 10.13 -18.88
CA ALA A 376 -20.08 11.01 -17.82
C ALA A 376 -20.98 11.00 -16.56
N LYS A 377 -21.85 10.04 -16.39
CA LYS A 377 -22.74 9.92 -15.21
C LYS A 377 -22.63 8.53 -14.62
N PRO A 378 -21.66 8.33 -13.72
CA PRO A 378 -21.49 7.07 -13.01
C PRO A 378 -22.72 6.78 -12.15
N GLU A 379 -23.19 5.55 -12.17
CA GLU A 379 -24.31 5.06 -11.34
C GLU A 379 -23.73 4.21 -10.20
N LEU A 380 -24.00 4.58 -8.95
CA LEU A 380 -23.58 3.80 -7.79
C LEU A 380 -24.29 2.43 -7.81
N VAL A 381 -23.53 1.37 -7.89
CA VAL A 381 -24.04 -0.01 -7.95
C VAL A 381 -23.70 -0.81 -6.71
N ARG A 382 -22.66 -0.41 -5.95
CA ARG A 382 -22.26 -1.16 -4.76
C ARG A 382 -21.42 -0.30 -3.80
N GLU A 383 -21.62 -0.51 -2.51
CA GLU A 383 -20.75 -0.02 -1.44
C GLU A 383 -20.14 -1.21 -0.72
N LEU A 384 -18.82 -1.20 -0.57
CA LEU A 384 -18.08 -2.13 0.25
C LEU A 384 -17.46 -1.38 1.41
N SER A 385 -17.47 -1.96 2.60
CA SER A 385 -16.88 -1.35 3.77
C SER A 385 -16.19 -2.38 4.66
N GLN A 386 -15.08 -1.99 5.27
CA GLN A 386 -14.35 -2.77 6.28
C GLN A 386 -13.77 -1.84 7.33
N GLU A 387 -13.74 -2.27 8.58
CA GLU A 387 -13.23 -1.43 9.68
C GLU A 387 -11.72 -1.20 9.53
N GLY A 388 -11.26 -0.05 10.03
CA GLY A 388 -9.87 0.34 10.06
C GLY A 388 -9.50 1.47 9.10
N GLY A 389 -8.34 2.09 9.35
CA GLY A 389 -7.74 3.07 8.47
C GLY A 389 -7.22 2.41 7.19
N TYR A 390 -7.47 3.02 6.06
CA TYR A 390 -6.99 2.57 4.76
C TYR A 390 -5.45 2.50 4.73
N VAL A 391 -4.91 1.37 4.32
CA VAL A 391 -3.46 1.17 4.16
C VAL A 391 -3.11 1.19 2.68
N SER A 392 -3.76 0.34 1.90
CA SER A 392 -3.51 0.23 0.46
C SER A 392 -4.57 -0.64 -0.21
N SER A 393 -4.64 -0.55 -1.53
CA SER A 393 -5.45 -1.46 -2.34
C SER A 393 -4.70 -1.86 -3.61
N ARG A 394 -5.16 -2.95 -4.23
CA ARG A 394 -4.67 -3.40 -5.54
C ARG A 394 -5.85 -3.90 -6.36
N LYS A 395 -5.83 -3.59 -7.66
CA LYS A 395 -6.79 -4.12 -8.62
C LYS A 395 -6.06 -4.98 -9.64
N ILE A 396 -6.45 -6.24 -9.75
CA ILE A 396 -5.85 -7.22 -10.66
C ILE A 396 -6.95 -7.79 -11.53
N GLY A 397 -6.98 -7.38 -12.80
CA GLY A 397 -8.11 -7.69 -13.67
C GLY A 397 -9.42 -7.16 -13.08
N GLY A 398 -10.43 -8.04 -12.90
CA GLY A 398 -11.72 -7.71 -12.27
C GLY A 398 -11.71 -7.74 -10.74
N SER A 399 -10.62 -8.13 -10.10
CA SER A 399 -10.57 -8.33 -8.65
C SER A 399 -10.00 -7.11 -7.91
N LEU A 400 -10.71 -6.65 -6.89
CA LEU A 400 -10.27 -5.60 -5.97
C LEU A 400 -9.85 -6.23 -4.64
N TYR A 401 -8.69 -5.81 -4.13
CA TYR A 401 -8.13 -6.19 -2.83
C TYR A 401 -7.86 -4.93 -2.03
N MET A 402 -8.41 -4.85 -0.83
CA MET A 402 -8.26 -3.71 0.08
C MET A 402 -7.64 -4.16 1.39
N VAL A 403 -6.71 -3.39 1.91
CA VAL A 403 -6.09 -3.64 3.21
C VAL A 403 -6.32 -2.43 4.11
N SER A 404 -6.78 -2.68 5.32
CA SER A 404 -6.95 -1.67 6.36
C SER A 404 -6.37 -2.15 7.69
N ASN A 405 -5.99 -1.21 8.56
CA ASN A 405 -5.56 -1.49 9.91
C ASN A 405 -6.55 -0.91 10.91
N LYS A 406 -7.16 -1.78 11.73
CA LYS A 406 -7.96 -1.40 12.87
C LYS A 406 -7.05 -1.20 14.08
N TYR A 407 -6.88 0.06 14.49
CA TYR A 407 -6.17 0.41 15.71
C TYR A 407 -7.13 0.33 16.89
N SER A 408 -6.90 -0.61 17.79
CA SER A 408 -7.75 -0.82 18.94
C SER A 408 -7.09 -0.27 20.20
N TYR A 409 -7.77 0.66 20.84
CA TYR A 409 -7.33 1.23 22.13
C TYR A 409 -8.10 0.52 23.25
N TYR A 410 -7.54 -0.55 23.80
CA TYR A 410 -8.16 -1.31 24.88
C TYR A 410 -7.94 -0.63 26.26
N TYR A 411 -8.31 0.66 26.38
CA TYR A 411 -8.13 1.44 27.60
C TYR A 411 -8.64 0.76 28.87
N PRO A 412 -9.87 0.22 28.93
CA PRO A 412 -10.37 -0.44 30.14
C PRO A 412 -9.51 -1.63 30.57
N PHE A 413 -8.94 -2.35 29.60
CA PHE A 413 -8.05 -3.47 29.86
C PHE A 413 -6.68 -3.01 30.39
N TYR A 414 -6.13 -1.95 29.81
CA TYR A 414 -4.86 -1.39 30.24
C TYR A 414 -4.96 -0.80 31.64
N ASP A 415 -6.04 -0.10 31.97
CA ASP A 415 -6.30 0.47 33.29
C ASP A 415 -6.48 -0.63 34.34
N ALA A 416 -7.23 -1.69 34.02
CA ALA A 416 -7.40 -2.83 34.90
C ALA A 416 -6.09 -3.55 35.18
N MET A 417 -5.21 -3.70 34.19
CA MET A 417 -3.87 -4.25 34.37
C MET A 417 -2.95 -3.34 35.22
N ALA A 418 -2.96 -2.05 34.95
CA ALA A 418 -2.13 -1.07 35.66
C ALA A 418 -2.49 -0.93 37.13
N SER A 419 -3.78 -1.05 37.48
CA SER A 419 -4.28 -0.90 38.85
C SER A 419 -3.93 -2.04 39.79
N LYS A 420 -3.30 -3.14 39.33
CA LYS A 420 -2.94 -4.34 40.14
C LYS A 420 -4.09 -4.95 40.96
N LYS A 421 -5.33 -4.59 40.67
CA LYS A 421 -6.52 -5.10 41.36
C LYS A 421 -7.06 -6.35 40.65
N GLY A 422 -6.74 -7.51 41.14
CA GLY A 422 -7.32 -8.79 40.72
C GLY A 422 -6.81 -9.30 39.36
N SER A 423 -7.10 -10.55 39.04
CA SER A 423 -6.87 -11.06 37.70
C SER A 423 -8.01 -10.53 36.81
N VAL A 424 -7.67 -9.70 35.82
CA VAL A 424 -8.63 -9.23 34.78
C VAL A 424 -9.33 -10.41 34.08
N GLN A 425 -8.80 -11.60 34.24
CA GLN A 425 -9.36 -12.85 33.69
C GLN A 425 -10.71 -13.26 34.29
N ASP A 426 -11.05 -12.76 35.50
CA ASP A 426 -12.26 -13.16 36.20
C ASP A 426 -13.44 -12.19 36.03
N ASP A 427 -13.25 -11.07 35.30
CA ASP A 427 -14.31 -10.12 34.98
C ASP A 427 -14.97 -10.42 33.63
N ALA A 428 -16.07 -11.15 33.69
CA ALA A 428 -16.83 -11.52 32.48
C ALA A 428 -17.36 -10.31 31.68
N ALA A 429 -17.64 -9.18 32.34
CA ALA A 429 -18.13 -7.97 31.69
C ALA A 429 -17.00 -7.30 30.87
N THR A 430 -15.83 -7.18 31.45
CA THR A 430 -14.64 -6.66 30.74
C THR A 430 -14.27 -7.56 29.56
N ALA A 431 -14.33 -8.88 29.73
CA ALA A 431 -14.06 -9.84 28.66
C ALA A 431 -15.05 -9.72 27.51
N GLN A 432 -16.34 -9.52 27.79
CA GLN A 432 -17.38 -9.34 26.78
C GLN A 432 -17.21 -8.02 26.02
N THR A 433 -16.91 -6.92 26.74
CA THR A 433 -16.64 -5.61 26.11
C THR A 433 -15.44 -5.70 25.17
N LEU A 434 -14.34 -6.32 25.61
CA LEU A 434 -13.15 -6.54 24.77
C LEU A 434 -13.45 -7.35 23.51
N ALA A 435 -14.27 -8.41 23.63
CA ALA A 435 -14.67 -9.20 22.48
C ALA A 435 -15.44 -8.36 21.46
N THR A 436 -16.44 -7.61 21.91
CA THR A 436 -17.27 -6.77 21.05
C THR A 436 -16.46 -5.64 20.38
N GLU A 437 -15.48 -5.07 21.08
CA GLU A 437 -14.58 -4.06 20.51
C GLU A 437 -13.59 -4.65 19.51
N ALA A 438 -13.15 -5.88 19.71
CA ALA A 438 -12.19 -6.56 18.84
C ALA A 438 -12.82 -7.04 17.53
N GLU A 439 -14.08 -7.47 17.55
CA GLU A 439 -14.79 -7.95 16.37
C GLU A 439 -14.94 -6.83 15.34
N PRO A 440 -14.27 -6.92 14.14
CA PRO A 440 -14.31 -5.84 13.17
C PRO A 440 -15.63 -5.81 12.41
N PHE A 441 -16.04 -4.61 12.03
CA PHE A 441 -17.19 -4.39 11.16
C PHE A 441 -16.83 -4.51 9.68
N TYR A 442 -17.77 -5.01 8.90
CA TYR A 442 -17.72 -5.00 7.44
C TYR A 442 -19.12 -4.91 6.86
N GLY A 443 -19.23 -4.50 5.61
CA GLY A 443 -20.50 -4.38 4.90
C GLY A 443 -20.37 -4.51 3.41
N ASP A 444 -21.46 -4.98 2.77
CA ASP A 444 -21.57 -5.15 1.33
C ASP A 444 -23.02 -4.88 0.93
N SER A 445 -23.28 -3.74 0.30
CA SER A 445 -24.64 -3.35 -0.06
C SER A 445 -25.32 -4.26 -1.09
N ALA A 446 -24.53 -5.09 -1.82
CA ALA A 446 -25.11 -6.10 -2.70
C ALA A 446 -25.71 -7.30 -1.93
N ALA A 447 -25.25 -7.53 -0.71
CA ALA A 447 -25.78 -8.60 0.16
C ALA A 447 -26.87 -8.07 1.09
N ASN A 448 -26.59 -6.97 1.79
CA ASN A 448 -27.52 -6.24 2.63
C ASN A 448 -26.96 -4.84 2.98
N ASP A 449 -27.81 -3.93 3.48
CA ASP A 449 -27.41 -2.57 3.84
C ASP A 449 -26.89 -2.45 5.29
N GLU A 450 -26.72 -3.55 6.02
CA GLU A 450 -26.30 -3.55 7.42
C GLU A 450 -24.81 -3.85 7.56
N LEU A 451 -24.16 -3.19 8.51
CA LEU A 451 -22.81 -3.56 8.93
C LEU A 451 -22.87 -4.83 9.77
N LEU A 452 -22.10 -5.82 9.35
CA LEU A 452 -21.93 -7.08 10.06
C LEU A 452 -20.64 -7.03 10.92
N GLN A 453 -20.58 -7.87 11.95
CA GLN A 453 -19.37 -8.08 12.73
C GLN A 453 -18.77 -9.45 12.43
N LEU A 454 -17.46 -9.49 12.23
CA LEU A 454 -16.72 -10.73 12.09
C LEU A 454 -16.43 -11.29 13.49
N PRO A 455 -16.97 -12.48 13.85
CA PRO A 455 -16.79 -13.03 15.17
C PRO A 455 -15.34 -13.42 15.45
N LEU A 456 -14.90 -13.41 16.70
CA LEU A 456 -13.54 -13.81 17.09
C LEU A 456 -13.16 -15.21 16.64
N SER A 457 -14.12 -16.10 16.39
CA SER A 457 -13.88 -17.43 15.80
C SER A 457 -13.26 -17.38 14.41
N ASP A 458 -13.50 -16.30 13.67
CA ASP A 458 -13.07 -16.09 12.30
C ASP A 458 -11.93 -15.06 12.20
N VAL A 459 -11.54 -14.47 13.33
CA VAL A 459 -10.36 -13.62 13.44
C VAL A 459 -9.14 -14.50 13.67
N HIS A 460 -8.21 -14.46 12.74
CA HIS A 460 -6.91 -15.13 12.85
C HIS A 460 -5.90 -14.30 13.62
N TYR A 461 -4.78 -14.90 14.01
CA TYR A 461 -3.64 -14.14 14.54
C TYR A 461 -2.33 -14.70 13.99
N PHE A 462 -1.36 -13.79 13.77
CA PHE A 462 0.00 -14.18 13.47
C PHE A 462 0.67 -14.69 14.75
N PRO A 463 1.51 -15.71 14.69
CA PRO A 463 2.31 -16.11 15.84
C PRO A 463 3.09 -14.91 16.37
N GLU A 464 3.01 -14.65 17.67
CA GLU A 464 3.66 -13.49 18.31
C GLU A 464 3.29 -12.14 17.66
N PRO A 465 2.03 -11.70 17.78
CA PRO A 465 1.61 -10.45 17.17
C PRO A 465 2.46 -9.27 17.65
N ALA A 466 2.89 -8.42 16.71
CA ALA A 466 3.78 -7.30 16.99
C ALA A 466 3.09 -6.22 17.84
N ASP A 467 1.79 -6.08 17.67
CA ASP A 467 0.96 -5.08 18.36
C ASP A 467 -0.47 -5.60 18.59
N SER A 468 -1.29 -4.75 19.22
CA SER A 468 -2.71 -5.04 19.49
C SER A 468 -3.66 -4.65 18.36
N SER A 469 -3.15 -4.13 17.24
CA SER A 469 -3.93 -3.74 16.08
C SER A 469 -4.35 -4.97 15.29
N MET A 470 -5.25 -4.76 14.35
CA MET A 470 -5.76 -5.85 13.51
C MET A 470 -5.70 -5.43 12.05
N MET A 471 -5.02 -6.22 11.23
CA MET A 471 -5.05 -6.08 9.77
C MET A 471 -6.31 -6.75 9.24
N ILE A 472 -7.02 -6.05 8.35
CA ILE A 472 -8.22 -6.57 7.68
C ILE A 472 -7.96 -6.52 6.18
N VAL A 473 -8.21 -7.64 5.52
CA VAL A 473 -8.12 -7.78 4.08
C VAL A 473 -9.50 -8.07 3.52
N GLY A 474 -10.05 -7.14 2.79
CA GLY A 474 -11.28 -7.30 2.02
C GLY A 474 -10.97 -7.55 0.55
N SER A 475 -11.68 -8.47 -0.07
CA SER A 475 -11.49 -8.77 -1.48
C SER A 475 -12.78 -9.16 -2.18
N VAL A 476 -12.90 -8.80 -3.46
CA VAL A 476 -14.08 -9.08 -4.27
C VAL A 476 -13.70 -9.23 -5.74
N ASP A 477 -14.37 -10.11 -6.46
CA ASP A 477 -14.31 -10.18 -7.93
C ASP A 477 -15.47 -9.41 -8.54
N LEU A 478 -15.21 -8.21 -9.04
CA LEU A 478 -16.20 -7.34 -9.69
C LEU A 478 -16.61 -7.82 -11.09
N SER A 479 -15.91 -8.80 -11.64
CA SER A 479 -16.31 -9.43 -12.91
C SER A 479 -17.47 -10.41 -12.71
N GLN A 480 -17.75 -10.80 -11.47
CA GLN A 480 -18.86 -11.67 -11.08
C GLN A 480 -19.98 -10.80 -10.48
N PRO A 481 -21.16 -10.73 -11.13
CA PRO A 481 -22.27 -9.89 -10.60
C PRO A 481 -22.68 -10.25 -9.17
N ASP A 482 -22.60 -11.55 -8.83
CA ASP A 482 -22.98 -12.09 -7.51
C ASP A 482 -21.75 -12.35 -6.62
N GLY A 483 -20.58 -11.80 -6.96
CA GLY A 483 -19.34 -11.99 -6.18
C GLY A 483 -19.49 -11.40 -4.78
N GLU A 484 -19.42 -12.22 -3.73
CA GLU A 484 -19.52 -11.79 -2.33
C GLU A 484 -18.20 -11.14 -1.88
N LEU A 485 -18.29 -10.08 -1.04
CA LEU A 485 -17.12 -9.54 -0.34
C LEU A 485 -16.56 -10.60 0.62
N GLN A 486 -15.30 -10.95 0.43
CA GLN A 486 -14.57 -11.84 1.31
C GLN A 486 -13.78 -11.00 2.31
N ILE A 487 -13.94 -11.27 3.60
CA ILE A 487 -13.22 -10.57 4.69
C ILE A 487 -12.35 -11.56 5.45
N SER A 488 -11.10 -11.18 5.66
CA SER A 488 -10.15 -11.89 6.51
C SER A 488 -9.53 -10.91 7.49
N ALA A 489 -9.52 -11.22 8.78
CA ALA A 489 -8.94 -10.38 9.80
C ALA A 489 -7.81 -11.11 10.55
N TYR A 490 -6.72 -10.39 10.83
CA TYR A 490 -5.50 -10.92 11.43
C TYR A 490 -5.05 -10.01 12.56
N LEU A 491 -4.95 -10.52 13.79
CA LEU A 491 -4.38 -9.78 14.92
C LEU A 491 -2.86 -9.58 14.69
N GLY A 492 -2.44 -8.34 14.66
CA GLY A 492 -1.16 -7.83 14.22
C GLY A 492 -1.33 -6.91 13.02
N SER A 493 -0.71 -5.73 13.04
CA SER A 493 -0.78 -4.77 11.92
C SER A 493 0.25 -5.09 10.85
N GLY A 494 -0.05 -4.72 9.61
CA GLY A 494 0.88 -4.76 8.49
C GLY A 494 0.86 -3.41 7.78
N ASN A 495 2.02 -2.77 7.67
CA ASN A 495 2.10 -1.41 7.12
C ASN A 495 2.70 -1.34 5.72
N THR A 496 3.57 -2.28 5.37
CA THR A 496 4.20 -2.32 4.05
C THR A 496 3.69 -3.51 3.27
N ILE A 497 3.15 -3.23 2.09
CA ILE A 497 2.46 -4.21 1.25
C ILE A 497 3.11 -4.23 -0.13
N TYR A 498 3.36 -5.42 -0.63
CA TYR A 498 3.74 -5.66 -2.02
C TYR A 498 2.75 -6.65 -2.64
N ALA A 499 2.35 -6.41 -3.88
CA ALA A 499 1.54 -7.36 -4.62
C ALA A 499 2.15 -7.65 -6.00
N SER A 500 2.27 -8.93 -6.30
CA SER A 500 2.42 -9.42 -7.66
C SER A 500 1.04 -9.75 -8.24
N GLN A 501 0.97 -10.17 -9.48
CA GLN A 501 -0.30 -10.65 -10.07
C GLN A 501 -0.89 -11.89 -9.37
N LYS A 502 -0.08 -12.60 -8.57
CA LYS A 502 -0.47 -13.87 -7.94
C LYS A 502 -0.48 -13.83 -6.42
N HIS A 503 0.32 -12.96 -5.82
CA HIS A 503 0.54 -12.96 -4.38
C HIS A 503 0.48 -11.54 -3.79
N LEU A 504 -0.04 -11.47 -2.57
CA LEU A 504 0.08 -10.33 -1.68
C LEU A 504 1.08 -10.67 -0.58
N TYR A 505 2.05 -9.81 -0.36
CA TYR A 505 3.02 -9.89 0.73
C TYR A 505 2.77 -8.75 1.69
N VAL A 506 2.69 -9.09 2.96
CA VAL A 506 2.57 -8.13 4.05
C VAL A 506 3.82 -8.23 4.90
N ALA A 507 4.53 -7.13 5.03
CA ALA A 507 5.74 -7.03 5.84
C ALA A 507 5.42 -6.37 7.18
N ILE A 508 5.88 -7.00 8.25
CA ILE A 508 5.72 -6.56 9.63
C ILE A 508 7.11 -6.38 10.24
N ALA A 509 7.45 -5.14 10.60
CA ALA A 509 8.68 -4.87 11.32
C ALA A 509 8.55 -5.33 12.77
N LYS A 510 9.53 -6.07 13.26
CA LYS A 510 9.64 -6.56 14.62
C LYS A 510 10.98 -6.19 15.23
N TYR A 511 10.99 -6.04 16.54
CA TYR A 511 12.16 -5.61 17.28
C TYR A 511 12.37 -6.52 18.48
N GLU A 512 13.58 -7.00 18.64
CA GLU A 512 14.00 -7.74 19.83
C GLU A 512 15.03 -6.90 20.58
N ALA A 513 14.73 -6.60 21.83
CA ALA A 513 15.65 -5.92 22.73
C ALA A 513 16.06 -6.87 23.86
N THR A 514 17.35 -7.09 24.01
CA THR A 514 17.96 -7.72 25.19
C THR A 514 18.68 -6.63 25.99
N ASN A 515 19.14 -6.95 27.22
CA ASN A 515 19.86 -5.96 28.04
C ASN A 515 21.12 -5.41 27.38
N ASP A 516 21.70 -6.13 26.42
CA ASP A 516 22.99 -5.79 25.80
C ASP A 516 22.92 -5.62 24.28
N SER A 517 21.77 -5.89 23.63
CA SER A 517 21.66 -5.82 22.18
C SER A 517 20.23 -5.48 21.74
N TYR A 518 20.17 -4.77 20.62
CA TYR A 518 18.97 -4.44 19.87
C TYR A 518 19.10 -5.07 18.48
N SER A 519 18.09 -5.81 18.07
CA SER A 519 18.01 -6.37 16.72
C SER A 519 16.63 -6.11 16.12
N ASP A 520 16.64 -5.69 14.88
CA ASP A 520 15.46 -5.52 14.05
C ASP A 520 15.36 -6.66 13.03
N TYR A 521 14.15 -7.10 12.75
CA TYR A 521 13.87 -8.08 11.71
C TYR A 521 12.50 -7.82 11.10
N THR A 522 12.32 -8.28 9.86
CA THR A 522 11.04 -8.18 9.16
C THR A 522 10.45 -9.58 8.97
N GLU A 523 9.21 -9.73 9.39
CA GLU A 523 8.41 -10.91 9.14
C GLU A 523 7.49 -10.67 7.93
N PHE A 524 7.53 -11.56 6.97
CA PHE A 524 6.71 -11.53 5.77
C PHE A 524 5.60 -12.57 5.85
N HIS A 525 4.38 -12.14 5.58
CA HIS A 525 3.23 -13.01 5.39
C HIS A 525 2.86 -13.03 3.92
N LYS A 526 2.80 -14.22 3.33
CA LYS A 526 2.47 -14.42 1.93
C LYS A 526 1.04 -14.92 1.79
N PHE A 527 0.27 -14.22 0.99
CA PHE A 527 -1.09 -14.58 0.62
C PHE A 527 -1.16 -14.81 -0.88
N ARG A 528 -1.91 -15.79 -1.29
CA ARG A 528 -2.23 -16.00 -2.69
C ARG A 528 -3.49 -15.25 -3.05
N LEU A 529 -3.45 -14.60 -4.21
CA LEU A 529 -4.57 -13.89 -4.83
C LEU A 529 -5.18 -14.77 -5.92
N ASP A 530 -6.48 -15.02 -5.85
CA ASP A 530 -7.17 -15.89 -6.80
C ASP A 530 -8.62 -15.41 -7.02
N GLN A 531 -8.85 -14.59 -8.05
CA GLN A 531 -10.17 -14.11 -8.48
C GLN A 531 -11.05 -13.62 -7.32
N GLY A 532 -10.57 -12.58 -6.63
CA GLY A 532 -11.30 -12.00 -5.50
C GLY A 532 -11.19 -12.78 -4.19
N ARG A 533 -10.32 -13.81 -4.10
CA ARG A 533 -10.03 -14.52 -2.85
C ARG A 533 -8.60 -14.31 -2.41
N VAL A 534 -8.40 -14.23 -1.11
CA VAL A 534 -7.10 -14.09 -0.47
C VAL A 534 -6.86 -15.28 0.44
N VAL A 535 -5.82 -16.06 0.16
CA VAL A 535 -5.53 -17.29 0.89
C VAL A 535 -4.14 -17.24 1.49
N TYR A 536 -4.03 -17.36 2.81
CA TYR A 536 -2.74 -17.40 3.50
C TYR A 536 -1.96 -18.66 3.13
N ILE A 537 -0.69 -18.50 2.73
CA ILE A 537 0.15 -19.63 2.31
C ILE A 537 1.45 -19.78 3.10
N GLY A 538 1.90 -18.76 3.82
CA GLY A 538 3.08 -18.93 4.66
C GLY A 538 3.68 -17.63 5.17
N GLN A 539 4.72 -17.81 5.98
CA GLN A 539 5.52 -16.71 6.54
C GLN A 539 7.00 -17.04 6.46
N GLY A 540 7.81 -15.99 6.45
CA GLY A 540 9.27 -16.04 6.54
C GLY A 540 9.81 -14.82 7.27
N THR A 541 11.02 -14.91 7.78
CA THR A 541 11.64 -13.84 8.56
C THR A 541 13.06 -13.61 8.08
N VAL A 542 13.48 -12.34 7.98
CA VAL A 542 14.84 -11.94 7.67
C VAL A 542 15.28 -10.78 8.56
N PRO A 543 16.60 -10.67 8.87
CA PRO A 543 17.14 -9.55 9.65
C PRO A 543 17.02 -8.22 8.92
N GLY A 544 16.69 -7.16 9.65
CA GLY A 544 16.64 -5.78 9.16
C GLY A 544 15.23 -5.27 8.88
N SER A 545 15.15 -3.98 8.58
CA SER A 545 13.91 -3.25 8.30
C SER A 545 13.84 -2.84 6.83
N LEU A 546 12.66 -2.93 6.23
CA LEU A 546 12.39 -2.45 4.88
C LEU A 546 12.34 -0.93 4.82
N LEU A 547 12.79 -0.36 3.72
CA LEU A 547 12.52 1.04 3.42
C LEU A 547 11.04 1.24 3.04
N ASN A 548 10.57 0.50 2.05
CA ASN A 548 9.21 0.60 1.50
C ASN A 548 8.87 -0.65 0.64
N GLN A 549 7.77 -0.60 -0.10
CA GLN A 549 7.30 -1.71 -0.94
C GLN A 549 8.28 -2.11 -2.07
N PHE A 550 9.18 -1.23 -2.54
CA PHE A 550 10.18 -1.57 -3.59
C PHE A 550 11.40 -2.29 -3.08
N SER A 551 11.53 -2.31 -1.77
CA SER A 551 12.44 -3.24 -1.14
C SER A 551 11.98 -4.70 -1.29
N MET A 552 10.85 -4.94 -1.94
CA MET A 552 10.25 -6.27 -2.18
C MET A 552 9.97 -6.50 -3.65
N ASP A 553 10.17 -7.73 -4.10
CA ASP A 553 9.89 -8.16 -5.46
C ASP A 553 9.65 -9.67 -5.55
N GLU A 554 8.81 -10.10 -6.47
CA GLU A 554 8.61 -11.51 -6.80
C GLU A 554 9.02 -11.78 -8.26
N HIS A 555 10.02 -12.63 -8.45
CA HIS A 555 10.53 -12.97 -9.76
C HIS A 555 10.82 -14.46 -9.87
N GLU A 556 10.31 -15.13 -10.91
CA GLU A 556 10.53 -16.56 -11.21
C GLU A 556 10.27 -17.52 -10.05
N GLY A 557 9.29 -17.20 -9.18
CA GLY A 557 8.93 -18.02 -8.02
C GLY A 557 9.76 -17.74 -6.77
N TYR A 558 10.72 -16.82 -6.83
CA TYR A 558 11.48 -16.34 -5.68
C TYR A 558 10.94 -14.99 -5.20
N PHE A 559 10.95 -14.82 -3.87
CA PHE A 559 10.68 -13.54 -3.25
C PHE A 559 12.00 -12.88 -2.84
N ARG A 560 12.26 -11.68 -3.32
CA ARG A 560 13.52 -10.95 -3.16
C ARG A 560 13.29 -9.72 -2.32
N VAL A 561 14.16 -9.48 -1.33
CA VAL A 561 13.99 -8.34 -0.42
C VAL A 561 15.34 -7.68 -0.12
N ALA A 562 15.32 -6.36 0.02
CA ALA A 562 16.47 -5.55 0.41
C ALA A 562 16.16 -4.77 1.70
N LEU A 563 17.01 -4.89 2.71
CA LEU A 563 16.76 -4.36 4.06
C LEU A 563 18.02 -3.70 4.63
N THR A 564 17.81 -2.76 5.53
CA THR A 564 18.88 -2.23 6.39
C THR A 564 18.74 -2.82 7.78
N SER A 565 19.81 -3.37 8.33
CA SER A 565 19.88 -3.85 9.72
C SER A 565 20.87 -3.02 10.54
N GLY A 566 20.68 -2.93 11.85
CA GLY A 566 21.54 -2.19 12.78
C GLY A 566 21.26 -0.69 12.84
N ASN A 567 22.12 0.06 13.52
CA ASN A 567 21.93 1.48 13.79
C ASN A 567 22.99 2.33 13.06
N MET A 568 22.54 3.35 12.31
CA MET A 568 23.42 4.29 11.60
C MET A 568 24.38 5.07 12.50
N TRP A 569 24.04 5.22 13.76
CA TRP A 569 24.83 5.99 14.74
C TRP A 569 25.75 5.11 15.60
N ALA A 570 25.62 3.79 15.48
CA ALA A 570 26.48 2.84 16.14
C ALA A 570 27.70 2.48 15.28
N SER A 571 28.77 2.04 15.93
CA SER A 571 29.98 1.55 15.28
C SER A 571 30.18 0.05 15.53
N GLY A 572 31.02 -0.58 14.69
CA GLY A 572 31.31 -2.01 14.81
C GLY A 572 30.15 -2.90 14.42
N GLU A 573 29.91 -3.95 15.18
CA GLU A 573 28.89 -4.98 14.86
C GLU A 573 27.44 -4.45 14.90
N GLN A 574 27.20 -3.44 15.70
CA GLN A 574 25.88 -2.80 15.83
C GLN A 574 25.63 -1.70 14.79
N GLY A 575 26.65 -1.33 14.01
CA GLY A 575 26.52 -0.37 12.92
C GLY A 575 25.59 -0.86 11.82
N SER A 576 24.95 0.07 11.11
CA SER A 576 24.03 -0.27 10.02
C SER A 576 24.74 -1.03 8.90
N LYS A 577 24.01 -1.96 8.28
CA LYS A 577 24.43 -2.77 7.15
C LYS A 577 23.24 -3.00 6.24
N ASN A 578 23.48 -3.05 4.94
CA ASN A 578 22.44 -3.29 3.97
C ASN A 578 22.56 -4.71 3.42
N ASN A 579 21.43 -5.36 3.23
CA ASN A 579 21.39 -6.79 2.94
C ASN A 579 20.34 -7.07 1.86
N VAL A 580 20.60 -8.08 1.03
CA VAL A 580 19.64 -8.62 0.07
C VAL A 580 19.44 -10.09 0.38
N TYR A 581 18.17 -10.51 0.51
CA TYR A 581 17.78 -11.90 0.71
C TYR A 581 16.93 -12.39 -0.44
N VAL A 582 17.12 -13.64 -0.81
CA VAL A 582 16.28 -14.37 -1.76
C VAL A 582 15.61 -15.52 -1.02
N LEU A 583 14.29 -15.57 -1.08
CA LEU A 583 13.47 -16.58 -0.41
C LEU A 583 12.73 -17.43 -1.46
N ASP A 584 12.57 -18.69 -1.16
CA ASP A 584 11.81 -19.63 -1.99
C ASP A 584 10.27 -19.44 -1.87
N GLU A 585 9.50 -20.27 -2.56
CA GLU A 585 8.02 -20.25 -2.51
C GLU A 585 7.46 -20.41 -1.09
N LYS A 586 8.23 -21.04 -0.19
CA LYS A 586 7.86 -21.25 1.23
C LYS A 586 8.34 -20.16 2.14
N LEU A 587 8.94 -19.12 1.59
CA LEU A 587 9.61 -18.02 2.29
C LEU A 587 10.80 -18.48 3.16
N SER A 588 11.50 -19.55 2.76
CA SER A 588 12.78 -19.94 3.35
C SER A 588 13.91 -19.21 2.62
N VAL A 589 14.85 -18.65 3.35
CA VAL A 589 16.03 -17.99 2.75
C VAL A 589 16.87 -19.03 2.03
N VAL A 590 17.05 -18.85 0.70
CA VAL A 590 17.88 -19.72 -0.15
C VAL A 590 19.14 -19.03 -0.64
N GLY A 591 19.17 -17.70 -0.66
CA GLY A 591 20.33 -16.89 -1.01
C GLY A 591 20.39 -15.61 -0.21
N LYS A 592 21.60 -15.10 0.02
CA LYS A 592 21.80 -13.84 0.75
C LYS A 592 23.09 -13.13 0.35
N LEU A 593 23.03 -11.82 0.41
CA LEU A 593 24.16 -10.91 0.25
C LEU A 593 24.08 -9.92 1.41
N GLU A 594 25.01 -9.98 2.34
CA GLU A 594 24.96 -9.24 3.60
C GLU A 594 26.14 -8.29 3.76
N GLY A 595 25.97 -7.25 4.57
CA GLY A 595 27.06 -6.37 5.01
C GLY A 595 27.45 -5.29 3.99
N LEU A 596 26.57 -4.92 3.06
CA LEU A 596 26.84 -3.86 2.10
C LEU A 596 26.85 -2.49 2.76
N ALA A 597 27.77 -1.61 2.32
CA ALA A 597 27.88 -0.21 2.75
C ALA A 597 27.72 -0.03 4.27
N PRO A 598 28.66 -0.53 5.11
CA PRO A 598 28.56 -0.38 6.56
C PRO A 598 28.49 1.08 7.00
N GLY A 599 27.59 1.42 7.91
CA GLY A 599 27.35 2.78 8.37
C GLY A 599 26.39 3.60 7.49
N GLU A 600 25.85 3.02 6.44
CA GLU A 600 24.84 3.61 5.54
C GLU A 600 23.50 2.90 5.69
N ARG A 601 22.44 3.49 5.16
CA ARG A 601 21.12 2.86 5.02
C ARG A 601 20.64 2.94 3.58
N ILE A 602 19.70 2.08 3.22
CA ILE A 602 19.02 2.11 1.92
C ILE A 602 18.15 3.36 1.82
N TYR A 603 18.26 4.07 0.69
CA TYR A 603 17.43 5.21 0.30
C TYR A 603 16.51 4.88 -0.88
N SER A 604 16.93 4.00 -1.76
CA SER A 604 16.06 3.41 -2.79
C SER A 604 16.56 2.05 -3.23
N VAL A 605 15.61 1.24 -3.69
CA VAL A 605 15.87 -0.07 -4.31
C VAL A 605 15.03 -0.19 -5.57
N ARG A 606 15.56 -0.83 -6.59
CA ARG A 606 14.83 -1.22 -7.77
C ARG A 606 15.23 -2.61 -8.23
N PHE A 607 14.28 -3.53 -8.24
CA PHE A 607 14.43 -4.84 -8.87
C PHE A 607 14.03 -4.75 -10.35
N MET A 608 14.85 -5.28 -11.25
CA MET A 608 14.62 -5.30 -12.69
C MET A 608 15.12 -6.63 -13.28
N GLY A 609 14.22 -7.54 -13.60
CA GLY A 609 14.60 -8.88 -14.07
C GLY A 609 15.57 -9.55 -13.11
N ASP A 610 16.72 -10.00 -13.60
CA ASP A 610 17.76 -10.68 -12.82
C ASP A 610 18.66 -9.75 -12.00
N ARG A 611 18.29 -8.50 -11.80
CA ARG A 611 19.13 -7.51 -11.12
C ARG A 611 18.35 -6.72 -10.08
N ALA A 612 19.09 -6.21 -9.08
CA ALA A 612 18.62 -5.15 -8.22
C ALA A 612 19.61 -3.97 -8.24
N TYR A 613 19.06 -2.79 -8.20
CA TYR A 613 19.76 -1.53 -8.09
C TYR A 613 19.45 -0.95 -6.73
N MET A 614 20.48 -0.69 -5.93
CA MET A 614 20.30 -0.24 -4.55
C MET A 614 21.16 1.00 -4.30
N VAL A 615 20.50 2.04 -3.84
CA VAL A 615 21.14 3.28 -3.41
C VAL A 615 21.20 3.26 -1.89
N THR A 616 22.41 3.43 -1.36
CA THR A 616 22.64 3.63 0.08
C THR A 616 23.25 5.00 0.31
N PHE A 617 23.08 5.59 1.48
CA PHE A 617 23.59 6.93 1.76
C PHE A 617 23.89 7.14 3.25
N ARG A 618 24.98 7.86 3.49
CA ARG A 618 25.30 8.57 4.71
C ARG A 618 25.86 9.96 4.38
N ASN A 619 26.91 10.04 3.58
CA ASN A 619 27.53 11.27 3.10
C ASN A 619 27.72 11.30 1.58
N VAL A 620 28.01 10.16 0.97
CA VAL A 620 28.18 9.96 -0.48
C VAL A 620 27.39 8.73 -0.89
N ASP A 621 26.74 8.80 -2.03
CA ASP A 621 25.80 7.78 -2.52
C ASP A 621 26.49 6.72 -3.39
N PRO A 622 26.66 5.48 -2.96
CA PRO A 622 26.90 4.39 -3.87
C PRO A 622 25.62 3.80 -4.44
N LEU A 623 25.49 3.83 -5.77
CA LEU A 623 24.54 2.98 -6.50
C LEU A 623 25.18 1.59 -6.67
N PHE A 624 24.64 0.56 -6.07
CA PHE A 624 25.05 -0.82 -6.25
C PHE A 624 24.24 -1.50 -7.35
N VAL A 625 24.90 -2.30 -8.18
CA VAL A 625 24.27 -3.25 -9.09
C VAL A 625 24.46 -4.65 -8.53
N VAL A 626 23.36 -5.31 -8.19
CA VAL A 626 23.32 -6.64 -7.58
C VAL A 626 22.81 -7.66 -8.60
N ASP A 627 23.57 -8.74 -8.80
CA ASP A 627 23.18 -9.91 -9.59
C ASP A 627 22.26 -10.83 -8.78
N LEU A 628 21.13 -11.16 -9.34
CA LEU A 628 20.13 -12.08 -8.79
C LEU A 628 19.79 -13.22 -9.76
N SER A 629 20.53 -13.33 -10.88
CA SER A 629 20.37 -14.40 -11.89
C SER A 629 20.61 -15.80 -11.31
N GLN A 630 21.37 -15.86 -10.22
CA GLN A 630 21.56 -17.07 -9.43
C GLN A 630 20.94 -16.87 -8.05
N PRO A 631 19.68 -17.23 -7.85
CA PRO A 631 18.94 -16.95 -6.62
C PRO A 631 19.64 -17.39 -5.33
N MET A 632 20.41 -18.47 -5.39
CA MET A 632 21.15 -19.01 -4.22
C MET A 632 22.48 -18.31 -3.95
N ASN A 633 22.95 -17.47 -4.87
CA ASN A 633 24.26 -16.82 -4.77
C ASN A 633 24.24 -15.38 -5.28
N PRO A 634 23.43 -14.48 -4.68
CA PRO A 634 23.40 -13.08 -5.05
C PRO A 634 24.77 -12.41 -4.84
N ALA A 635 25.17 -11.52 -5.76
CA ALA A 635 26.50 -10.89 -5.74
C ALA A 635 26.45 -9.43 -6.22
N VAL A 636 27.40 -8.61 -5.74
CA VAL A 636 27.60 -7.26 -6.29
C VAL A 636 28.37 -7.37 -7.61
N LEU A 637 27.81 -6.81 -8.68
CA LEU A 637 28.44 -6.71 -10.00
C LEU A 637 29.29 -5.44 -10.13
N GLY A 638 28.79 -4.33 -9.61
CA GLY A 638 29.47 -3.04 -9.68
C GLY A 638 28.87 -2.02 -8.73
N GLN A 639 29.56 -0.89 -8.59
CA GLN A 639 29.09 0.24 -7.81
C GLN A 639 29.51 1.56 -8.45
N LEU A 640 28.68 2.60 -8.29
CA LEU A 640 28.98 3.95 -8.71
C LEU A 640 28.79 4.89 -7.50
N LYS A 641 29.83 5.67 -7.17
CA LYS A 641 29.74 6.69 -6.11
C LYS A 641 29.61 8.08 -6.72
N ILE A 642 28.57 8.78 -6.34
CA ILE A 642 28.24 10.13 -6.82
C ILE A 642 27.78 11.01 -5.67
N PRO A 643 27.91 12.36 -5.74
CA PRO A 643 27.33 13.26 -4.75
C PRO A 643 25.79 13.24 -4.79
N GLY A 644 25.17 13.37 -3.64
CA GLY A 644 23.72 13.33 -3.49
C GLY A 644 23.17 11.92 -3.37
N TYR A 645 21.85 11.77 -3.34
CA TYR A 645 21.20 10.47 -3.27
C TYR A 645 19.92 10.44 -4.11
N SER A 646 19.46 9.25 -4.42
CA SER A 646 18.18 9.00 -5.08
C SER A 646 17.20 8.39 -4.09
N ASP A 647 16.06 9.06 -3.89
CA ASP A 647 14.91 8.53 -3.14
C ASP A 647 14.11 7.54 -3.98
N TYR A 648 14.14 7.72 -5.29
CA TYR A 648 13.35 6.99 -6.26
C TYR A 648 14.16 6.63 -7.51
N LEU A 649 14.07 5.37 -7.96
CA LEU A 649 14.70 4.86 -9.18
C LEU A 649 13.63 4.44 -10.19
N HIS A 650 13.60 5.08 -11.36
CA HIS A 650 12.68 4.78 -12.45
C HIS A 650 13.41 4.09 -13.61
N PRO A 651 12.98 2.91 -14.08
CA PRO A 651 13.55 2.31 -15.27
C PRO A 651 13.26 3.14 -16.51
N TYR A 652 14.30 3.51 -17.25
CA TYR A 652 14.15 4.09 -18.58
C TYR A 652 14.08 2.98 -19.64
N ASP A 653 14.95 1.98 -19.51
CA ASP A 653 14.95 0.71 -20.23
C ASP A 653 15.82 -0.32 -19.50
N GLU A 654 16.08 -1.47 -20.12
CA GLU A 654 16.86 -2.56 -19.52
C GLU A 654 18.27 -2.15 -19.06
N ASN A 655 18.85 -1.09 -19.66
CA ASN A 655 20.22 -0.64 -19.43
C ASN A 655 20.34 0.78 -18.87
N HIS A 656 19.22 1.47 -18.67
CA HIS A 656 19.23 2.84 -18.18
C HIS A 656 18.20 3.06 -17.07
N ILE A 657 18.60 3.80 -16.03
CA ILE A 657 17.76 4.11 -14.86
C ILE A 657 17.80 5.60 -14.61
N ILE A 658 16.66 6.18 -14.26
CA ILE A 658 16.56 7.57 -13.83
C ILE A 658 16.43 7.58 -12.30
N GLY A 659 17.34 8.27 -11.62
CA GLY A 659 17.28 8.53 -10.19
C GLY A 659 16.71 9.90 -9.90
N PHE A 660 15.77 9.98 -8.96
CA PHE A 660 15.19 11.21 -8.43
C PHE A 660 15.51 11.31 -6.95
N GLY A 661 16.04 12.44 -6.49
CA GLY A 661 16.42 12.59 -5.10
C GLY A 661 16.93 14.00 -4.78
N LYS A 662 18.00 14.07 -4.00
CA LYS A 662 18.58 15.35 -3.56
C LYS A 662 20.06 15.43 -3.91
N GLU A 663 20.48 16.62 -4.32
CA GLU A 663 21.89 16.96 -4.33
C GLU A 663 22.36 17.19 -2.90
N THR A 664 23.63 16.93 -2.61
CA THR A 664 24.23 17.14 -1.28
C THR A 664 25.53 17.91 -1.35
N VAL A 665 25.81 18.65 -0.29
CA VAL A 665 27.09 19.30 -0.05
C VAL A 665 27.65 18.83 1.30
N GLU A 666 28.92 18.47 1.33
CA GLU A 666 29.60 18.10 2.56
C GLU A 666 30.17 19.32 3.26
N VAL A 667 29.88 19.46 4.54
CA VAL A 667 30.40 20.54 5.39
C VAL A 667 31.18 19.91 6.54
N PRO A 668 32.40 20.37 6.84
CA PRO A 668 33.17 19.90 8.00
C PRO A 668 32.41 20.07 9.31
N SER A 669 32.27 19.01 10.07
CA SER A 669 31.58 19.03 11.36
C SER A 669 32.45 19.69 12.43
N LYS A 670 32.09 20.90 12.91
CA LYS A 670 32.78 21.56 14.01
C LYS A 670 32.35 20.93 15.35
N GLY A 671 33.10 19.94 15.82
CA GLY A 671 32.85 19.36 17.17
C GLY A 671 32.83 17.83 17.30
N MET A 672 32.79 17.11 16.23
CA MET A 672 33.02 15.67 16.19
C MET A 672 34.34 15.50 15.45
N GLY A 673 35.38 14.85 15.90
CA GLY A 673 36.68 14.57 15.36
C GLY A 673 37.18 15.37 14.14
N GLN A 674 38.49 15.50 13.95
CA GLN A 674 39.11 16.40 12.94
C GLN A 674 38.80 16.04 11.46
N ASP A 675 38.17 14.88 11.18
CA ASP A 675 37.94 14.37 9.81
C ASP A 675 36.47 14.00 9.52
N GLU A 676 35.49 14.41 10.35
CA GLU A 676 34.07 14.11 10.10
C GLU A 676 33.37 15.21 9.32
N THR A 677 32.81 14.89 8.15
CA THR A 677 31.92 15.72 7.36
C THR A 677 30.48 15.35 7.60
N MET A 678 29.58 16.32 7.51
CA MET A 678 28.14 16.13 7.52
C MET A 678 27.57 16.56 6.16
N ALA A 679 26.78 15.68 5.54
CA ALA A 679 26.12 15.96 4.27
C ALA A 679 24.82 16.73 4.50
N PHE A 680 24.64 17.83 3.78
CA PHE A 680 23.42 18.61 3.76
C PHE A 680 22.78 18.54 2.38
N TYR A 681 21.51 18.14 2.32
CA TYR A 681 20.76 18.14 1.08
C TYR A 681 20.52 19.58 0.59
N GLN A 682 20.51 19.70 -0.73
CA GLN A 682 20.29 20.93 -1.48
C GLN A 682 19.02 20.82 -2.34
N GLY A 683 19.08 21.27 -3.58
CA GLY A 683 17.99 21.13 -4.54
C GLY A 683 17.63 19.70 -4.89
N MET A 684 16.55 19.54 -5.63
CA MET A 684 16.15 18.27 -6.19
C MET A 684 17.12 17.85 -7.30
N LYS A 685 17.62 16.62 -7.26
CA LYS A 685 18.51 16.02 -8.25
C LYS A 685 17.74 15.04 -9.14
N ILE A 686 18.00 15.11 -10.43
CA ILE A 686 17.63 14.08 -11.41
C ILE A 686 18.92 13.58 -12.04
N ALA A 687 19.09 12.26 -12.14
CA ALA A 687 20.25 11.67 -12.78
C ALA A 687 19.85 10.48 -13.66
N MET A 688 20.51 10.31 -14.81
CA MET A 688 20.36 9.14 -15.65
C MET A 688 21.63 8.29 -15.56
N PHE A 689 21.44 7.01 -15.25
CA PHE A 689 22.51 6.04 -15.10
C PHE A 689 22.51 5.05 -16.27
N ASP A 690 23.68 4.85 -16.87
CA ASP A 690 23.96 3.74 -17.79
C ASP A 690 24.49 2.56 -16.98
N VAL A 691 23.75 1.47 -17.02
CA VAL A 691 24.05 0.20 -16.37
C VAL A 691 24.23 -0.95 -17.38
N SER A 692 24.53 -0.61 -18.65
CA SER A 692 24.83 -1.57 -19.72
C SER A 692 26.10 -2.37 -19.40
N ASP A 693 27.15 -1.68 -18.90
CA ASP A 693 28.28 -2.35 -18.26
C ASP A 693 28.05 -2.36 -16.74
N VAL A 694 27.48 -3.44 -16.26
CA VAL A 694 27.13 -3.64 -14.83
C VAL A 694 28.33 -3.53 -13.88
N THR A 695 29.54 -3.73 -14.38
CA THR A 695 30.78 -3.64 -13.58
C THR A 695 31.29 -2.21 -13.46
N GLN A 696 30.86 -1.32 -14.36
CA GLN A 696 31.23 0.09 -14.43
C GLN A 696 30.02 0.98 -14.74
N PRO A 697 29.01 1.03 -13.85
CA PRO A 697 27.86 1.93 -14.05
C PRO A 697 28.31 3.39 -14.11
N LYS A 698 27.62 4.22 -14.90
CA LYS A 698 27.98 5.62 -15.15
C LYS A 698 26.79 6.53 -15.01
N GLU A 699 27.01 7.74 -14.48
CA GLU A 699 26.06 8.85 -14.59
C GLU A 699 26.24 9.48 -15.98
N LEU A 700 25.20 9.37 -16.85
CA LEU A 700 25.22 9.96 -18.18
C LEU A 700 24.83 11.44 -18.13
N PHE A 701 23.78 11.75 -17.41
CA PHE A 701 23.21 13.10 -17.32
C PHE A 701 22.80 13.39 -15.89
N LYS A 702 22.92 14.62 -15.49
CA LYS A 702 22.48 15.14 -14.19
C LYS A 702 21.89 16.54 -14.32
N GLU A 703 20.81 16.81 -13.59
CA GLU A 703 20.25 18.15 -13.40
C GLU A 703 19.91 18.35 -11.93
N VAL A 704 20.12 19.58 -11.45
CA VAL A 704 19.77 19.99 -10.09
C VAL A 704 18.78 21.15 -10.19
N ILE A 705 17.61 20.95 -9.59
CA ILE A 705 16.51 21.93 -9.60
C ILE A 705 16.50 22.66 -8.26
N GLY A 706 16.66 24.00 -8.31
CA GLY A 706 16.56 24.87 -7.15
C GLY A 706 17.62 24.65 -6.07
N ASP A 707 17.31 25.12 -4.88
CA ASP A 707 18.19 25.09 -3.71
C ASP A 707 17.56 24.27 -2.57
N ARG A 708 18.19 24.34 -1.40
CA ARG A 708 17.70 23.69 -0.19
C ARG A 708 16.29 24.15 0.16
N GLY A 709 15.36 23.23 0.29
CA GLY A 709 13.93 23.43 0.42
C GLY A 709 13.15 22.90 -0.78
N THR A 710 13.73 22.95 -2.00
CA THR A 710 13.10 22.42 -3.22
C THR A 710 12.74 20.95 -3.04
N GLY A 711 11.51 20.58 -3.39
CA GLY A 711 10.99 19.22 -3.28
C GLY A 711 9.99 18.87 -4.37
N SER A 712 9.58 17.61 -4.34
CA SER A 712 8.56 17.06 -5.23
C SER A 712 7.83 15.94 -4.52
N GLU A 713 6.52 15.81 -4.75
CA GLU A 713 5.75 14.64 -4.31
C GLU A 713 6.36 13.35 -4.87
N LEU A 714 6.97 13.40 -6.04
CA LEU A 714 7.65 12.25 -6.66
C LEU A 714 8.69 11.59 -5.75
N LEU A 715 9.36 12.31 -4.87
CA LEU A 715 10.39 11.75 -4.00
C LEU A 715 9.85 10.77 -2.95
N TYR A 716 8.53 10.83 -2.68
CA TYR A 716 7.84 9.93 -1.75
C TYR A 716 6.55 9.32 -2.32
N ASN A 717 6.13 9.70 -3.52
CA ASN A 717 4.96 9.15 -4.19
C ASN A 717 5.21 9.02 -5.70
N HIS A 718 5.56 7.83 -6.14
CA HIS A 718 5.90 7.54 -7.55
C HIS A 718 4.76 7.84 -8.52
N LYS A 719 3.51 7.77 -8.08
CA LYS A 719 2.32 8.07 -8.89
C LYS A 719 2.31 9.54 -9.38
N ALA A 720 3.13 10.41 -8.79
CA ALA A 720 3.32 11.78 -9.23
C ALA A 720 4.20 11.92 -10.49
N LEU A 721 4.85 10.85 -10.95
CA LEU A 721 5.63 10.83 -12.18
C LEU A 721 4.72 10.50 -13.38
N LEU A 722 4.70 11.41 -14.34
CA LEU A 722 4.29 11.11 -15.71
C LEU A 722 5.54 10.74 -16.51
N PHE A 723 5.59 9.53 -17.05
CA PHE A 723 6.67 9.08 -17.92
C PHE A 723 6.13 8.38 -19.16
N SER A 724 6.66 8.73 -20.33
CA SER A 724 6.39 8.03 -21.58
C SER A 724 7.64 8.04 -22.45
N LYS A 725 8.32 6.89 -22.50
CA LYS A 725 9.49 6.70 -23.37
C LYS A 725 9.14 6.91 -24.84
N ALA A 726 7.97 6.43 -25.26
CA ALA A 726 7.50 6.56 -26.63
C ALA A 726 7.32 8.02 -27.10
N LYS A 727 6.89 8.92 -26.20
CA LYS A 727 6.74 10.34 -26.45
C LYS A 727 8.01 11.17 -26.09
N GLY A 728 9.05 10.51 -25.55
CA GLY A 728 10.21 11.19 -24.98
C GLY A 728 9.77 12.25 -23.96
N LEU A 729 8.84 11.89 -23.08
CA LEU A 729 8.17 12.81 -22.15
C LEU A 729 8.36 12.35 -20.72
N MET A 730 8.75 13.29 -19.87
CA MET A 730 8.80 13.13 -18.44
C MET A 730 8.24 14.39 -17.76
N ALA A 731 7.33 14.25 -16.81
CA ALA A 731 6.83 15.39 -16.05
C ALA A 731 6.49 14.99 -14.61
N PHE A 732 6.68 15.92 -13.68
CA PHE A 732 6.37 15.74 -12.26
C PHE A 732 6.16 17.09 -11.57
N PRO A 733 5.43 17.16 -10.46
CA PRO A 733 5.24 18.39 -9.70
C PRO A 733 6.51 18.77 -8.95
N VAL A 734 6.82 20.08 -8.89
CA VAL A 734 7.95 20.62 -8.13
C VAL A 734 7.49 21.82 -7.30
N GLU A 735 7.94 21.84 -6.07
CA GLU A 735 7.90 23.00 -5.19
C GLU A 735 9.32 23.57 -5.10
N LEU A 736 9.52 24.73 -5.74
CA LEU A 736 10.84 25.31 -5.95
C LEU A 736 11.17 26.34 -4.89
N TYR A 737 12.34 26.20 -4.31
CA TYR A 737 12.94 27.17 -3.38
C TYR A 737 14.28 27.62 -3.91
N GLU A 738 14.56 28.94 -3.83
CA GLU A 738 15.82 29.51 -4.29
C GLU A 738 16.41 30.46 -3.24
N ILE A 739 17.73 30.44 -3.13
CA ILE A 739 18.49 31.34 -2.24
C ILE A 739 18.77 32.65 -2.97
N LYS A 740 18.21 33.75 -2.50
CA LYS A 740 18.30 35.06 -3.14
C LYS A 740 19.74 35.63 -3.25
N ASN A 741 20.63 35.33 -2.31
CA ASN A 741 21.98 35.89 -2.25
C ASN A 741 23.03 34.79 -2.14
N LYS A 742 23.06 33.87 -3.11
CA LYS A 742 24.06 32.77 -3.14
C LYS A 742 25.51 33.24 -3.06
N GLU A 743 25.80 34.40 -3.68
CA GLU A 743 27.14 35.00 -3.70
C GLU A 743 27.63 35.47 -2.32
N ALA A 744 26.71 35.66 -1.37
CA ALA A 744 27.03 36.04 0.00
C ALA A 744 27.42 34.86 0.90
N LEU A 745 27.12 33.62 0.47
CA LEU A 745 27.48 32.45 1.22
C LEU A 745 28.99 32.18 1.15
N GLN A 746 29.61 31.99 2.30
CA GLN A 746 31.03 31.66 2.35
C GLN A 746 31.23 30.14 2.23
N PRO A 747 32.28 29.64 1.59
CA PRO A 747 32.63 28.23 1.59
C PRO A 747 32.74 27.72 3.03
N GLY A 748 31.96 26.71 3.36
CA GLY A 748 31.90 26.12 4.70
C GLY A 748 30.82 26.66 5.63
N ASP A 749 30.01 27.64 5.20
CA ASP A 749 28.78 28.00 5.89
C ASP A 749 27.73 26.87 5.74
N PHE A 750 26.87 26.72 6.76
CA PHE A 750 25.72 25.84 6.65
C PHE A 750 24.83 26.32 5.52
N PRO A 751 24.40 25.42 4.60
CA PRO A 751 23.53 25.83 3.50
C PRO A 751 22.21 26.38 4.04
N ALA A 752 21.93 27.63 3.69
CA ALA A 752 20.66 28.27 4.02
C ALA A 752 19.51 27.61 3.29
N TYR A 753 18.29 27.70 3.84
CA TYR A 753 17.08 27.35 3.10
C TYR A 753 16.77 28.45 2.06
N GLY A 754 16.33 28.01 0.88
CA GLY A 754 15.77 28.89 -0.13
C GLY A 754 14.42 29.46 0.29
N GLU A 755 14.01 30.56 -0.37
CA GLU A 755 12.66 31.08 -0.27
C GLU A 755 11.80 30.42 -1.37
N PHE A 756 10.50 30.22 -1.11
CA PHE A 756 9.55 29.71 -2.09
C PHE A 756 9.44 30.68 -3.29
N VAL A 757 9.57 30.16 -4.49
CA VAL A 757 9.48 30.94 -5.74
C VAL A 757 8.50 30.39 -6.77
N TYR A 758 8.18 29.09 -6.70
CA TYR A 758 7.33 28.45 -7.71
C TYR A 758 6.76 27.12 -7.20
N GLN A 759 5.53 26.79 -7.61
CA GLN A 759 4.95 25.45 -7.56
C GLN A 759 4.24 25.14 -8.86
N GLY A 760 4.43 23.93 -9.40
CA GLY A 760 3.79 23.47 -10.64
C GLY A 760 4.49 22.28 -11.26
N ALA A 761 4.04 21.88 -12.45
CA ALA A 761 4.65 20.82 -13.24
C ALA A 761 5.95 21.30 -13.89
N TYR A 762 7.00 20.50 -13.81
CA TYR A 762 8.17 20.54 -14.66
C TYR A 762 7.99 19.52 -15.77
N VAL A 763 8.16 19.93 -17.02
CA VAL A 763 7.96 19.08 -18.21
C VAL A 763 9.26 18.99 -18.98
N TYR A 764 9.75 17.78 -19.16
CA TYR A 764 11.00 17.48 -19.84
C TYR A 764 10.79 16.69 -21.12
N GLY A 765 11.58 17.00 -22.11
CA GLY A 765 11.99 16.05 -23.14
C GLY A 765 13.08 15.15 -22.57
N ILE A 766 13.04 13.87 -22.88
CA ILE A 766 14.04 12.93 -22.41
C ILE A 766 14.45 11.93 -23.49
N ASP A 767 15.76 11.83 -23.71
CA ASP A 767 16.37 10.84 -24.61
C ASP A 767 17.81 10.51 -24.19
N LEU A 768 18.39 9.45 -24.78
CA LEU A 768 19.75 9.02 -24.44
C LEU A 768 20.88 9.83 -25.12
N GLN A 769 20.54 10.77 -26.01
CA GLN A 769 21.54 11.62 -26.70
C GLN A 769 21.73 12.96 -25.99
N ASN A 770 20.61 13.56 -25.56
CA ASN A 770 20.57 14.91 -25.02
C ASN A 770 20.22 14.95 -23.51
N GLY A 771 19.83 13.81 -22.93
CA GLY A 771 19.46 13.71 -21.52
C GLY A 771 18.14 14.39 -21.20
N PHE A 772 18.15 15.22 -20.15
CA PHE A 772 16.98 15.95 -19.66
C PHE A 772 16.92 17.34 -20.35
N GLN A 773 15.85 17.60 -21.09
CA GLN A 773 15.64 18.87 -21.76
C GLN A 773 14.38 19.52 -21.21
N LEU A 774 14.52 20.49 -20.34
CA LEU A 774 13.36 21.22 -19.81
C LEU A 774 12.61 21.91 -20.94
N ARG A 775 11.41 21.43 -21.28
CA ARG A 775 10.49 22.07 -22.24
C ARG A 775 9.86 23.31 -21.63
N GLY A 776 9.57 23.28 -20.35
CA GLY A 776 8.99 24.38 -19.62
C GLY A 776 8.31 23.96 -18.32
N ARG A 777 7.55 24.88 -17.75
CA ARG A 777 6.88 24.72 -16.46
C ARG A 777 5.43 25.18 -16.56
N ILE A 778 4.50 24.49 -15.90
CA ILE A 778 3.08 24.83 -15.88
C ILE A 778 2.65 24.99 -14.43
N SER A 779 2.23 26.20 -14.04
CA SER A 779 1.73 26.49 -12.69
C SER A 779 0.23 26.80 -12.74
N HIS A 780 -0.43 26.53 -11.63
CA HIS A 780 -1.79 27.01 -11.35
C HIS A 780 -1.79 28.29 -10.51
N LEU A 781 -0.63 28.67 -9.95
CA LEU A 781 -0.45 29.92 -9.22
C LEU A 781 -0.33 31.07 -10.22
N THR A 782 -1.02 32.17 -9.91
CA THR A 782 -0.88 33.45 -10.62
C THR A 782 0.25 34.28 -10.03
N ASP A 783 0.69 35.32 -10.71
CA ASP A 783 1.66 36.30 -10.17
C ASP A 783 1.15 36.97 -8.88
N ASP A 784 -0.17 37.07 -8.72
CA ASP A 784 -0.79 37.59 -7.50
C ASP A 784 -0.71 36.61 -6.36
N ASP A 785 -0.94 35.32 -6.62
CA ASP A 785 -0.76 34.24 -5.65
C ASP A 785 0.70 34.21 -5.16
N LEU A 786 1.66 34.29 -6.08
CA LEU A 786 3.09 34.31 -5.76
C LEU A 786 3.48 35.52 -4.92
N ARG A 787 2.93 36.70 -5.22
CA ARG A 787 3.17 37.92 -4.40
C ARG A 787 2.58 37.79 -3.01
N LYS A 788 1.49 37.10 -2.84
CA LYS A 788 0.81 36.90 -1.56
C LYS A 788 1.36 35.73 -0.74
N SER A 789 2.14 34.85 -1.35
CA SER A 789 2.58 33.58 -0.72
C SER A 789 3.48 33.79 0.51
N GLY A 790 4.16 34.95 0.62
CA GLY A 790 5.12 35.15 1.70
C GLY A 790 6.24 34.11 1.69
N GLN A 791 6.96 34.02 2.81
CA GLN A 791 8.14 33.13 2.87
C GLN A 791 7.78 31.61 2.93
N TYR A 792 6.58 31.25 3.44
CA TYR A 792 6.26 29.87 3.79
C TYR A 792 4.85 29.42 3.39
N GLY A 793 4.16 30.11 2.51
CA GLY A 793 2.80 29.69 2.18
C GLY A 793 2.24 30.30 0.90
N TYR A 794 1.49 29.48 0.20
CA TYR A 794 0.70 29.85 -0.99
C TYR A 794 -0.68 29.15 -0.89
N ASP A 795 -1.57 29.42 -1.83
CA ASP A 795 -2.88 28.75 -1.90
C ASP A 795 -2.70 27.27 -2.30
N TYR A 796 -2.68 26.39 -1.30
CA TYR A 796 -2.48 24.94 -1.49
C TYR A 796 -3.54 24.29 -2.36
N SER A 797 -4.74 24.88 -2.51
CA SER A 797 -5.76 24.36 -3.41
C SER A 797 -5.33 24.40 -4.89
N LYS A 798 -4.34 25.24 -5.21
CA LYS A 798 -3.73 25.38 -6.54
C LYS A 798 -2.46 24.55 -6.74
N THR A 799 -2.09 23.74 -5.77
CA THR A 799 -0.94 22.82 -5.87
C THR A 799 -1.16 21.83 -7.00
N VAL A 800 -0.32 21.87 -8.04
CA VAL A 800 -0.29 20.84 -9.07
C VAL A 800 0.21 19.55 -8.44
N ARG A 801 -0.64 18.50 -8.45
CA ARG A 801 -0.37 17.21 -7.83
C ARG A 801 -0.17 16.09 -8.83
N ARG A 802 -0.91 16.13 -9.95
CA ARG A 802 -0.80 15.14 -11.03
C ARG A 802 -0.70 15.80 -12.37
N ILE A 803 0.00 15.11 -13.24
CA ILE A 803 0.12 15.46 -14.65
C ILE A 803 -0.27 14.22 -15.47
N LEU A 804 -1.19 14.38 -16.39
CA LEU A 804 -1.69 13.33 -17.27
C LEU A 804 -1.55 13.79 -18.72
N TYR A 805 -1.59 12.87 -19.70
CA TYR A 805 -1.77 13.25 -21.10
C TYR A 805 -2.88 12.43 -21.75
N SER A 806 -3.51 13.03 -22.76
CA SER A 806 -4.35 12.37 -23.74
C SER A 806 -4.10 12.97 -25.12
N GLY A 807 -3.79 12.12 -26.10
CA GLY A 807 -3.37 12.55 -27.41
C GLY A 807 -2.10 13.40 -27.39
N ASP A 808 -2.21 14.64 -27.86
CA ASP A 808 -1.15 15.65 -27.86
C ASP A 808 -1.32 16.73 -26.79
N SER A 809 -2.22 16.52 -25.85
CA SER A 809 -2.54 17.44 -24.75
C SER A 809 -2.05 16.91 -23.42
N LEU A 810 -1.46 17.81 -22.63
CA LEU A 810 -1.01 17.60 -21.26
C LEU A 810 -2.01 18.26 -20.31
N TYR A 811 -2.39 17.55 -19.26
CA TYR A 811 -3.33 18.03 -18.26
C TYR A 811 -2.65 18.09 -16.90
N THR A 812 -2.56 19.29 -16.32
CA THR A 812 -2.09 19.50 -14.95
C THR A 812 -3.29 19.67 -14.03
N LEU A 813 -3.24 19.04 -12.88
CA LEU A 813 -4.37 18.89 -11.96
C LEU A 813 -4.03 19.40 -10.56
N SER A 814 -4.92 20.23 -10.01
CA SER A 814 -4.92 20.67 -8.61
C SER A 814 -6.33 20.55 -8.01
N ASP A 815 -6.49 20.74 -6.72
CA ASP A 815 -7.81 20.68 -6.08
C ASP A 815 -8.79 21.72 -6.63
N SER A 816 -8.30 22.85 -7.16
CA SER A 816 -9.12 23.96 -7.63
C SER A 816 -9.30 24.02 -9.15
N MET A 817 -8.47 23.31 -9.94
CA MET A 817 -8.55 23.45 -11.39
C MET A 817 -7.85 22.32 -12.16
N LEU A 818 -8.24 22.17 -13.42
CA LEU A 818 -7.56 21.44 -14.48
C LEU A 818 -7.11 22.44 -15.55
N LYS A 819 -5.86 22.33 -16.00
CA LYS A 819 -5.31 23.12 -17.11
C LYS A 819 -4.82 22.19 -18.22
N ALA A 820 -5.24 22.42 -19.45
CA ALA A 820 -4.81 21.72 -20.66
C ALA A 820 -3.74 22.54 -21.39
N SER A 821 -2.66 21.88 -21.80
CA SER A 821 -1.55 22.48 -22.55
C SER A 821 -1.08 21.55 -23.66
N GLY A 822 -0.44 22.06 -24.70
CA GLY A 822 0.22 21.24 -25.70
C GLY A 822 1.44 20.52 -25.13
N ILE A 823 1.67 19.26 -25.52
CA ILE A 823 2.82 18.48 -24.99
C ILE A 823 4.17 19.06 -25.45
N LYS A 824 4.26 19.65 -26.62
CA LYS A 824 5.53 20.10 -27.22
C LYS A 824 5.92 21.49 -26.78
N GLU A 825 5.05 22.47 -27.05
CA GLU A 825 5.33 23.89 -26.83
C GLU A 825 4.73 24.41 -25.51
N LEU A 826 3.98 23.59 -24.82
CA LEU A 826 3.32 23.89 -23.53
C LEU A 826 2.37 25.11 -23.60
N GLU A 827 1.91 25.46 -24.80
CA GLU A 827 0.89 26.49 -24.98
C GLU A 827 -0.39 26.12 -24.24
N GLU A 828 -0.96 27.04 -23.47
CA GLU A 828 -2.25 26.81 -22.84
C GLU A 828 -3.34 26.69 -23.89
N ARG A 829 -4.06 25.57 -23.91
CA ARG A 829 -5.17 25.27 -24.80
C ARG A 829 -6.49 25.61 -24.16
N GLY A 830 -6.66 25.28 -22.90
CA GLY A 830 -7.86 25.56 -22.14
C GLY A 830 -7.64 25.33 -20.65
N SER A 831 -8.59 25.78 -19.86
CA SER A 831 -8.58 25.55 -18.41
C SER A 831 -10.00 25.43 -17.86
N LEU A 832 -10.14 24.70 -16.77
CA LEU A 832 -11.38 24.47 -16.06
C LEU A 832 -11.15 24.77 -14.57
N ASN A 833 -11.79 25.84 -14.08
CA ASN A 833 -11.82 26.11 -12.64
C ASN A 833 -12.96 25.32 -12.00
N TYR A 834 -12.65 24.61 -10.93
CA TYR A 834 -13.64 23.89 -10.15
C TYR A 834 -14.38 24.83 -9.21
N PRO A 835 -15.63 24.54 -8.87
CA PRO A 835 -16.32 25.29 -7.82
C PRO A 835 -15.51 25.24 -6.50
N PRO A 836 -15.45 26.32 -5.72
CA PRO A 836 -14.73 26.31 -4.46
C PRO A 836 -15.24 25.16 -3.57
N LEU A 837 -14.37 24.60 -2.77
CA LEU A 837 -14.75 23.64 -1.74
C LEU A 837 -15.70 24.37 -0.76
N PRO A 838 -16.76 23.71 -0.26
CA PRO A 838 -17.55 24.26 0.81
C PRO A 838 -16.60 24.59 1.97
N GLU A 839 -16.73 25.79 2.54
CA GLU A 839 -15.98 26.14 3.73
C GLU A 839 -16.20 25.06 4.80
N PRO A 840 -15.14 24.55 5.45
CA PRO A 840 -15.33 23.62 6.54
C PRO A 840 -16.26 24.30 7.53
N ILE A 841 -17.44 23.74 7.74
CA ILE A 841 -18.33 24.17 8.80
C ILE A 841 -17.57 23.86 10.09
N TRP A 842 -16.76 24.78 10.55
CA TRP A 842 -16.35 24.83 11.93
C TRP A 842 -17.63 25.01 12.74
N ASN A 843 -18.38 23.95 12.96
CA ASN A 843 -19.19 23.84 14.13
C ASN A 843 -18.19 23.96 15.27
N GLY A 844 -17.86 25.20 15.62
CA GLY A 844 -17.21 25.52 16.86
C GLY A 844 -17.94 24.64 17.85
N ILE A 845 -17.25 23.94 18.73
CA ILE A 845 -17.84 23.15 19.79
C ILE A 845 -18.94 24.05 20.37
N GLY A 846 -20.09 24.02 19.67
CA GLY A 846 -21.27 24.79 20.03
C GLY A 846 -21.60 24.28 21.40
N SER A 847 -21.71 25.18 22.36
CA SER A 847 -22.28 24.93 23.66
C SER A 847 -23.15 23.70 23.57
N ILE A 848 -22.70 22.58 24.18
CA ILE A 848 -23.49 21.39 24.32
C ILE A 848 -24.76 21.91 25.00
N ASP A 849 -25.85 22.02 24.25
CA ASP A 849 -27.17 22.18 24.84
C ASP A 849 -27.35 20.92 25.69
N ILE A 850 -27.00 21.05 26.97
CA ILE A 850 -27.28 20.05 27.98
C ILE A 850 -28.80 20.03 28.06
N MET A 851 -29.44 19.11 27.35
CA MET A 851 -30.86 18.84 27.59
C MET A 851 -30.98 18.58 29.11
N PRO A 852 -31.89 19.30 29.80
CA PRO A 852 -32.09 19.03 31.22
C PRO A 852 -32.57 17.59 31.36
N LEU A 853 -31.88 16.84 32.20
CA LEU A 853 -32.29 15.48 32.60
C LEU A 853 -33.74 15.49 33.06
N PRO A 854 -34.60 14.59 32.58
CA PRO A 854 -35.94 14.46 33.14
C PRO A 854 -35.81 14.11 34.62
N ALA A 855 -36.53 14.89 35.43
CA ALA A 855 -36.56 14.72 36.85
C ALA A 855 -37.06 13.33 37.22
N THR A 856 -36.29 12.67 38.07
CA THR A 856 -36.61 11.59 39.00
C THR A 856 -37.68 10.57 38.59
N MET A 857 -37.25 9.35 38.21
CA MET A 857 -38.06 8.18 38.54
C MET A 857 -37.88 7.86 40.02
N GLU A 858 -38.88 8.17 40.82
CA GLU A 858 -39.07 7.66 42.15
C GLU A 858 -39.21 6.13 42.13
N SER A 859 -38.52 5.49 43.02
CA SER A 859 -38.63 4.07 43.33
C SER A 859 -40.08 3.59 43.55
N ARG A 860 -40.45 2.55 42.85
CA ARG A 860 -41.39 1.53 43.31
C ARG A 860 -40.83 0.14 43.01
#